data_7b7e561878d84bb1389e4732d0adf78c
#
_entry.id   7b7e561878d84bb1389e4732d0adf78c
#
_cell.length_a   1.000
_cell.length_b   1.000
_cell.length_c   1.000
_cell.angle_alpha   90.00
_cell.angle_beta   90.00
_cell.angle_gamma   90.00
#
_symmetry.space_group_name_H-M   'P 1'
#
loop_
_entity.id
_entity.type
_entity.pdbx_description
1 polymer ?
#
loop_
_entity_poly.entity_id
_entity_poly.type
_entity_poly.pdbx_seq_one_letter_code
_entity_poly.pdbx_strand_id
1 'polypeptide(L)'
;MFPFRLKISSRNVNFFLYRRISKNPNFNNKESHFIMPKNRQHLKEAQRQWMKNKEKSTKYVPGKVALQVLGTGAKGAPKCLYIFSDQTRYLFNCGEGTQRLAHELKLKLSKLEHIFITNPVWQNIGGLPGISLTMQDVGVPVVNIHGPSGIQEMFDAAKKFVVLKNLKISVKESRSMDYFEDNVLKVQYIELRRDRHDDSKITNEKTSTSSQVGEDILYKRERRSRSISSSIMDENSNSSSDSSSSSTSDKYKNLEGKTKDMGTVMCYICRLQAKPGALSLEKCVTLGVPPGPLLGKLKAGQEVVLENGKVIKPEEVCDPDDPGPVFIVVDCPSEDFLPSLVNNEELKKYQRLAESDDDACLTVIHFTSKEIMEDSRYESWMESFLPSAKHVIINETNTCMGSAAVHRVQYKLNIVHPEIFPLLGDNGTQLEELEGQSELKNGVNKFYNRIQANTLTGIQLRPRKGLYKSEEVKLKPKEYIEETLSVDGVPTALQDLNAKLQTAVKKVFPTDYPRILFLGTGSCIPNKTRNTSGILLEIGNNQNILIDCGEGTYGQIVRFYGRSKSDEVLANINAIYVSHIHADHHIGIIGILQGRKAALKSLNREHKPVKLFAPVQLYPWLTFYDRYLEDIQSEYKYISNSELLHTGHQLDRENYDELIKSLNLQDINTCLVRHCPNAFGVSFVLDNGFKLTYSGDTMPCEELVLLGSESDLLIHEATMEDDLEHEAKMKMHSTTTEAIMVGKRMKAKYILLTHFSQRYSKLPIFNENFAENVGIAFDNMKVRIDDLPLLPHFNPVLKTMFVEHYDEMELKAVKRHLRQEKQNELLDDKRKIRKTQ
;
A
#
# COMPACT_ATOMS: atom_id res chain seq x y z
N MET A 1 43.34 34.10 -27.09
CA MET A 1 42.87 34.68 -28.35
C MET A 1 41.69 33.85 -28.86
N PHE A 2 40.58 34.51 -29.03
CA PHE A 2 39.28 34.13 -29.57
C PHE A 2 38.42 33.07 -28.88
N PRO A 3 37.26 33.48 -28.36
CA PRO A 3 36.20 32.57 -27.89
C PRO A 3 35.22 32.30 -29.05
N PHE A 4 35.00 31.03 -29.38
CA PHE A 4 33.89 30.63 -30.24
C PHE A 4 32.63 30.49 -29.44
N ARG A 5 31.74 31.46 -29.55
CA ARG A 5 30.31 31.34 -29.15
C ARG A 5 29.59 30.58 -30.27
N LEU A 6 29.25 29.31 -30.04
CA LEU A 6 28.30 28.59 -30.87
C LEU A 6 26.87 28.95 -30.41
N LYS A 7 26.20 29.78 -31.21
CA LYS A 7 24.73 29.90 -31.17
C LYS A 7 24.14 28.62 -31.76
N ILE A 8 23.72 27.70 -30.92
CA ILE A 8 22.94 26.53 -31.34
C ILE A 8 21.50 27.00 -31.53
N SER A 9 21.00 27.04 -32.76
CA SER A 9 19.63 27.38 -33.09
C SER A 9 18.69 26.23 -32.64
N SER A 10 17.52 26.57 -32.15
CA SER A 10 16.50 25.62 -31.63
C SER A 10 16.08 24.50 -32.63
N ARG A 11 16.36 24.66 -33.91
CA ARG A 11 16.09 23.63 -34.92
C ARG A 11 17.07 22.45 -34.89
N ASN A 12 18.30 22.59 -34.43
CA ASN A 12 19.30 21.52 -34.41
C ASN A 12 19.12 20.58 -33.19
N VAL A 13 18.58 21.05 -32.09
CA VAL A 13 18.32 20.22 -30.89
C VAL A 13 17.24 19.17 -31.19
N ASN A 14 16.20 19.57 -31.91
CA ASN A 14 15.11 18.65 -32.33
C ASN A 14 15.60 17.55 -33.28
N PHE A 15 16.60 17.83 -34.12
CA PHE A 15 17.12 16.87 -35.08
C PHE A 15 18.02 15.80 -34.42
N PHE A 16 18.78 16.19 -33.40
CA PHE A 16 19.61 15.24 -32.62
C PHE A 16 18.79 14.30 -31.76
N LEU A 17 17.75 14.79 -31.08
CA LEU A 17 16.82 13.97 -30.29
C LEU A 17 16.04 12.96 -31.17
N TYR A 18 15.60 13.40 -32.35
CA TYR A 18 14.87 12.52 -33.29
C TYR A 18 15.78 11.40 -33.86
N ARG A 19 17.08 11.69 -34.08
CA ARG A 19 18.04 10.70 -34.61
C ARG A 19 18.44 9.66 -33.56
N ARG A 20 18.44 10.00 -32.28
CA ARG A 20 18.70 9.05 -31.17
C ARG A 20 17.53 8.08 -30.95
N ILE A 21 16.29 8.54 -31.12
CA ILE A 21 15.09 7.73 -30.99
C ILE A 21 14.96 6.72 -32.15
N SER A 22 15.40 7.05 -33.37
CA SER A 22 15.27 6.19 -34.55
C SER A 22 16.35 5.10 -34.64
N LYS A 23 17.39 5.11 -33.81
CA LYS A 23 18.53 4.17 -33.89
C LYS A 23 18.53 3.06 -32.82
N ASN A 24 17.53 2.96 -31.94
CA ASN A 24 17.47 1.91 -30.94
C ASN A 24 16.34 0.94 -31.27
N PRO A 25 16.62 -0.23 -31.91
CA PRO A 25 15.60 -1.18 -32.34
C PRO A 25 14.92 -1.94 -31.19
N ASN A 26 15.38 -1.80 -29.95
CA ASN A 26 14.84 -2.52 -28.79
C ASN A 26 13.72 -1.79 -28.04
N PHE A 27 13.18 -0.67 -28.56
CA PHE A 27 12.06 0.06 -27.95
C PHE A 27 10.68 -0.57 -28.18
N ASN A 28 10.60 -1.80 -28.68
CA ASN A 28 9.34 -2.52 -28.83
C ASN A 28 8.91 -3.36 -27.63
N ASN A 29 9.58 -3.23 -26.48
CA ASN A 29 9.02 -3.73 -25.24
C ASN A 29 7.88 -2.80 -24.82
N LYS A 30 6.65 -3.25 -25.05
CA LYS A 30 5.41 -2.71 -24.48
C LYS A 30 5.47 -2.77 -22.96
N GLU A 31 6.26 -1.92 -22.35
CA GLU A 31 6.01 -1.54 -20.96
C GLU A 31 4.69 -0.79 -20.98
N SER A 32 3.64 -1.45 -20.52
CA SER A 32 2.36 -0.81 -20.25
C SER A 32 2.58 0.13 -19.06
N HIS A 33 3.07 1.34 -19.34
CA HIS A 33 3.08 2.42 -18.37
C HIS A 33 1.65 2.61 -17.89
N PHE A 34 1.47 2.53 -16.60
CA PHE A 34 0.27 2.86 -15.89
C PHE A 34 -0.03 4.36 -16.12
N ILE A 35 -0.74 4.67 -17.20
CA ILE A 35 -1.17 6.03 -17.50
C ILE A 35 -2.52 6.19 -16.81
N MET A 36 -2.55 6.95 -15.70
CA MET A 36 -3.82 7.40 -15.14
C MET A 36 -4.69 8.05 -16.23
N PRO A 37 -5.94 7.62 -16.39
CA PRO A 37 -6.81 8.19 -17.42
C PRO A 37 -7.10 9.65 -17.09
N LYS A 38 -6.51 10.56 -17.83
CA LYS A 38 -6.65 12.03 -17.67
C LYS A 38 -8.03 12.57 -18.04
N ASN A 39 -8.96 11.73 -18.54
CA ASN A 39 -10.23 12.20 -19.07
C ASN A 39 -11.36 11.20 -18.80
N ARG A 40 -12.56 11.68 -18.41
CA ARG A 40 -13.77 10.85 -18.21
C ARG A 40 -14.09 9.94 -19.41
N GLN A 41 -13.71 10.34 -20.63
CA GLN A 41 -13.89 9.50 -21.82
C GLN A 41 -13.00 8.26 -21.79
N HIS A 42 -11.70 8.40 -21.48
CA HIS A 42 -10.77 7.26 -21.38
C HIS A 42 -11.18 6.28 -20.30
N LEU A 43 -11.68 6.77 -19.16
CA LEU A 43 -12.18 5.91 -18.11
C LEU A 43 -13.41 5.10 -18.57
N LYS A 44 -14.38 5.75 -19.23
CA LYS A 44 -15.55 5.06 -19.81
C LYS A 44 -15.15 4.05 -20.88
N GLU A 45 -14.14 4.35 -21.69
CA GLU A 45 -13.61 3.42 -22.69
C GLU A 45 -12.93 2.23 -22.02
N ALA A 46 -12.10 2.47 -20.98
CA ALA A 46 -11.47 1.41 -20.19
C ALA A 46 -12.52 0.50 -19.54
N GLN A 47 -13.57 1.06 -18.96
CA GLN A 47 -14.70 0.28 -18.39
C GLN A 47 -15.46 -0.51 -19.45
N ARG A 48 -15.74 0.07 -20.62
CA ARG A 48 -16.38 -0.66 -21.75
C ARG A 48 -15.49 -1.81 -22.23
N GLN A 49 -14.19 -1.59 -22.35
CA GLN A 49 -13.23 -2.62 -22.73
C GLN A 49 -13.15 -3.73 -21.67
N TRP A 50 -13.18 -3.37 -20.39
CA TRP A 50 -13.21 -4.31 -19.28
C TRP A 50 -14.46 -5.21 -19.37
N MET A 51 -15.67 -4.64 -19.59
CA MET A 51 -16.92 -5.39 -19.74
C MET A 51 -16.86 -6.36 -20.93
N LYS A 52 -16.37 -5.90 -22.09
CA LYS A 52 -16.20 -6.76 -23.28
C LYS A 52 -15.22 -7.91 -23.04
N ASN A 53 -14.12 -7.64 -22.35
CA ASN A 53 -13.13 -8.67 -22.02
C ASN A 53 -13.71 -9.69 -21.03
N LYS A 54 -14.49 -9.24 -20.06
CA LYS A 54 -15.17 -10.10 -19.10
C LYS A 54 -16.16 -11.04 -19.82
N GLU A 55 -17.03 -10.51 -20.66
CA GLU A 55 -18.00 -11.31 -21.44
C GLU A 55 -17.33 -12.41 -22.28
N LYS A 56 -16.16 -12.14 -22.85
CA LYS A 56 -15.37 -13.14 -23.57
C LYS A 56 -14.75 -14.17 -22.64
N SER A 57 -14.24 -13.75 -21.49
CA SER A 57 -13.50 -14.63 -20.56
C SER A 57 -14.41 -15.61 -19.81
N THR A 58 -15.67 -15.27 -19.57
CA THR A 58 -16.63 -16.13 -18.86
C THR A 58 -17.07 -17.36 -19.64
N LYS A 59 -16.75 -17.45 -20.94
CA LYS A 59 -17.19 -18.56 -21.81
C LYS A 59 -16.40 -19.87 -21.67
N TYR A 60 -15.22 -19.80 -21.05
CA TYR A 60 -14.31 -20.97 -21.02
C TYR A 60 -13.70 -21.15 -19.63
N VAL A 61 -13.42 -22.40 -19.28
CA VAL A 61 -12.66 -22.76 -18.09
C VAL A 61 -11.17 -22.46 -18.35
N PRO A 62 -10.44 -21.77 -17.43
CA PRO A 62 -9.06 -21.39 -17.64
C PRO A 62 -8.10 -22.57 -17.74
N GLY A 63 -7.11 -22.44 -18.64
CA GLY A 63 -6.06 -23.45 -18.84
C GLY A 63 -4.94 -23.36 -17.81
N LYS A 64 -4.72 -22.17 -17.22
CA LYS A 64 -3.68 -21.94 -16.19
C LYS A 64 -4.29 -21.30 -14.96
N VAL A 65 -4.09 -21.96 -13.80
CA VAL A 65 -4.47 -21.44 -12.47
C VAL A 65 -3.38 -21.76 -11.47
N ALA A 66 -2.96 -20.77 -10.69
CA ALA A 66 -1.95 -20.89 -9.65
C ALA A 66 -2.29 -20.06 -8.43
N LEU A 67 -1.96 -20.57 -7.24
CA LEU A 67 -1.90 -19.80 -6.00
C LEU A 67 -0.52 -19.15 -5.93
N GLN A 68 -0.45 -17.89 -5.50
CA GLN A 68 0.78 -17.15 -5.28
C GLN A 68 0.68 -16.38 -3.97
N VAL A 69 1.63 -16.59 -3.07
CA VAL A 69 1.71 -15.78 -1.85
C VAL A 69 2.16 -14.38 -2.24
N LEU A 70 1.31 -13.39 -2.02
CA LEU A 70 1.66 -11.99 -2.25
C LEU A 70 2.26 -11.37 -0.99
N GLY A 71 1.57 -11.47 0.12
CA GLY A 71 2.04 -11.02 1.42
C GLY A 71 2.18 -12.20 2.39
N THR A 72 3.33 -12.29 3.02
CA THR A 72 3.73 -13.46 3.83
C THR A 72 3.18 -13.46 5.25
N GLY A 73 2.61 -12.32 5.71
CA GLY A 73 2.21 -12.13 7.10
C GLY A 73 3.39 -11.94 8.07
N ALA A 74 4.63 -11.84 7.57
CA ALA A 74 5.77 -11.44 8.38
C ALA A 74 5.50 -10.11 9.09
N LYS A 75 6.18 -9.84 10.20
CA LYS A 75 6.06 -8.55 10.90
C LYS A 75 6.25 -7.40 9.91
N GLY A 76 5.28 -6.52 9.79
CA GLY A 76 5.28 -5.39 8.84
C GLY A 76 4.89 -5.73 7.40
N ALA A 77 4.61 -6.99 7.08
CA ALA A 77 4.11 -7.42 5.78
C ALA A 77 2.61 -7.76 5.84
N PRO A 78 1.84 -7.54 4.77
CA PRO A 78 0.44 -7.94 4.73
C PRO A 78 0.28 -9.46 4.78
N LYS A 79 -0.88 -9.94 5.24
CA LYS A 79 -1.34 -11.32 5.07
C LYS A 79 -2.20 -11.37 3.83
N CYS A 80 -1.70 -11.93 2.70
CA CYS A 80 -2.55 -12.09 1.53
C CYS A 80 -2.07 -13.15 0.54
N LEU A 81 -3.06 -13.85 -0.04
CA LEU A 81 -2.87 -14.85 -1.08
C LEU A 81 -3.53 -14.38 -2.37
N TYR A 82 -2.82 -14.43 -3.48
CA TYR A 82 -3.31 -14.06 -4.80
C TYR A 82 -3.55 -15.30 -5.66
N ILE A 83 -4.69 -15.37 -6.32
CA ILE A 83 -4.97 -16.43 -7.31
C ILE A 83 -4.84 -15.85 -8.70
N PHE A 84 -3.89 -16.40 -9.41
CA PHE A 84 -3.68 -16.14 -10.82
C PHE A 84 -4.52 -17.12 -11.67
N SER A 85 -5.32 -16.60 -12.57
CA SER A 85 -5.82 -17.35 -13.74
C SER A 85 -5.61 -16.53 -15.01
N ASP A 86 -5.70 -17.10 -16.19
CA ASP A 86 -5.62 -16.36 -17.47
C ASP A 86 -6.79 -15.40 -17.66
N GLN A 87 -7.85 -15.57 -16.92
CA GLN A 87 -9.10 -14.80 -17.04
C GLN A 87 -9.28 -13.83 -15.87
N THR A 88 -9.72 -14.32 -14.73
CA THR A 88 -10.06 -13.55 -13.52
C THR A 88 -8.97 -13.68 -12.46
N ARG A 89 -8.90 -12.76 -11.54
CA ARG A 89 -8.01 -12.76 -10.39
C ARG A 89 -8.81 -12.69 -9.12
N TYR A 90 -8.30 -13.34 -8.07
CA TYR A 90 -8.89 -13.34 -6.73
C TYR A 90 -7.81 -13.02 -5.71
N LEU A 91 -8.23 -12.43 -4.60
CA LEU A 91 -7.37 -12.14 -3.46
C LEU A 91 -8.02 -12.70 -2.19
N PHE A 92 -7.25 -13.35 -1.33
CA PHE A 92 -7.65 -13.71 0.02
C PHE A 92 -6.89 -12.84 1.00
N ASN A 93 -7.63 -12.07 1.79
CA ASN A 93 -7.19 -10.98 2.64
C ASN A 93 -6.49 -9.86 1.86
N CYS A 94 -6.50 -8.66 2.41
CA CYS A 94 -5.92 -7.46 1.82
C CYS A 94 -5.37 -6.58 2.94
N GLY A 95 -4.28 -7.01 3.57
CA GLY A 95 -3.61 -6.28 4.62
C GLY A 95 -2.90 -5.02 4.10
N GLU A 96 -2.49 -4.17 5.02
CA GLU A 96 -1.78 -2.92 4.73
C GLU A 96 -0.49 -3.18 3.93
N GLY A 97 -0.29 -2.47 2.82
CA GLY A 97 0.85 -2.65 1.90
C GLY A 97 0.61 -3.63 0.75
N THR A 98 -0.55 -4.33 0.70
CA THR A 98 -0.90 -5.24 -0.40
C THR A 98 -0.84 -4.56 -1.77
N GLN A 99 -1.34 -3.34 -1.88
CA GLN A 99 -1.36 -2.56 -3.11
C GLN A 99 0.07 -2.27 -3.62
N ARG A 100 1.00 -1.92 -2.73
CA ARG A 100 2.41 -1.65 -3.08
C ARG A 100 3.09 -2.90 -3.62
N LEU A 101 2.93 -4.06 -2.95
CA LEU A 101 3.46 -5.34 -3.42
C LEU A 101 2.86 -5.75 -4.76
N ALA A 102 1.55 -5.61 -4.94
CA ALA A 102 0.89 -5.90 -6.20
C ALA A 102 1.44 -5.03 -7.35
N HIS A 103 1.71 -3.76 -7.09
CA HIS A 103 2.31 -2.85 -8.07
C HIS A 103 3.77 -3.23 -8.40
N GLU A 104 4.60 -3.51 -7.38
CA GLU A 104 5.99 -3.91 -7.55
C GLU A 104 6.11 -5.20 -8.37
N LEU A 105 5.29 -6.19 -8.06
CA LEU A 105 5.26 -7.49 -8.72
C LEU A 105 4.48 -7.48 -10.05
N LYS A 106 4.05 -6.31 -10.50
CA LYS A 106 3.34 -6.10 -11.77
C LYS A 106 2.06 -6.93 -11.90
N LEU A 107 1.36 -7.17 -10.79
CA LEU A 107 0.10 -7.88 -10.81
C LEU A 107 -0.99 -7.06 -11.50
N LYS A 108 -1.80 -7.73 -12.33
CA LYS A 108 -2.85 -7.06 -13.11
C LYS A 108 -4.10 -6.81 -12.26
N LEU A 109 -4.09 -5.76 -11.43
CA LEU A 109 -5.24 -5.37 -10.62
C LEU A 109 -6.51 -5.07 -11.43
N SER A 110 -6.36 -4.69 -12.71
CA SER A 110 -7.51 -4.53 -13.63
C SER A 110 -8.31 -5.81 -13.89
N LYS A 111 -7.77 -6.97 -13.53
CA LYS A 111 -8.45 -8.28 -13.60
C LYS A 111 -8.88 -8.82 -12.23
N LEU A 112 -8.59 -8.10 -11.14
CA LEU A 112 -9.03 -8.47 -9.80
C LEU A 112 -10.52 -8.15 -9.67
N GLU A 113 -11.35 -9.18 -9.46
CA GLU A 113 -12.80 -9.05 -9.41
C GLU A 113 -13.38 -9.43 -8.04
N HIS A 114 -12.71 -10.32 -7.32
CA HIS A 114 -13.19 -10.86 -6.06
C HIS A 114 -12.10 -10.81 -4.99
N ILE A 115 -12.46 -10.33 -3.80
CA ILE A 115 -11.62 -10.31 -2.60
C ILE A 115 -12.37 -11.06 -1.51
N PHE A 116 -11.74 -12.06 -0.91
CA PHE A 116 -12.28 -12.86 0.18
C PHE A 116 -11.57 -12.49 1.49
N ILE A 117 -12.32 -12.09 2.49
CA ILE A 117 -11.80 -11.66 3.79
C ILE A 117 -12.15 -12.71 4.84
N THR A 118 -11.13 -13.20 5.55
CA THR A 118 -11.31 -14.21 6.61
C THR A 118 -11.84 -13.59 7.89
N ASN A 119 -11.27 -12.44 8.28
CA ASN A 119 -11.61 -11.75 9.53
C ASN A 119 -11.44 -10.23 9.33
N PRO A 120 -12.36 -9.36 9.78
CA PRO A 120 -12.33 -7.92 9.56
C PRO A 120 -11.34 -7.18 10.51
N VAL A 121 -10.17 -7.75 10.76
CA VAL A 121 -9.07 -7.13 11.51
C VAL A 121 -8.12 -6.37 10.58
N TRP A 122 -7.41 -5.36 11.09
CA TRP A 122 -6.56 -4.50 10.26
C TRP A 122 -5.54 -5.25 9.42
N GLN A 123 -4.95 -6.31 9.96
CA GLN A 123 -4.00 -7.16 9.23
C GLN A 123 -4.59 -7.78 7.96
N ASN A 124 -5.91 -7.95 7.88
CA ASN A 124 -6.61 -8.58 6.77
C ASN A 124 -7.35 -7.58 5.86
N ILE A 125 -7.67 -6.37 6.36
CA ILE A 125 -8.49 -5.38 5.63
C ILE A 125 -7.80 -4.03 5.41
N GLY A 126 -6.68 -3.75 6.09
CA GLY A 126 -6.03 -2.44 6.09
C GLY A 126 -5.58 -1.92 4.72
N GLY A 127 -5.39 -2.81 3.75
CA GLY A 127 -5.08 -2.44 2.35
C GLY A 127 -6.30 -2.24 1.45
N LEU A 128 -7.54 -2.53 1.92
CA LEU A 128 -8.76 -2.36 1.11
C LEU A 128 -8.97 -0.92 0.63
N PRO A 129 -8.76 0.12 1.45
CA PRO A 129 -8.86 1.51 0.99
C PRO A 129 -7.92 1.82 -0.18
N GLY A 130 -6.63 1.54 -0.03
CA GLY A 130 -5.61 1.84 -1.04
C GLY A 130 -5.80 1.05 -2.34
N ILE A 131 -6.09 -0.25 -2.26
CA ILE A 131 -6.33 -1.07 -3.45
C ILE A 131 -7.59 -0.64 -4.20
N SER A 132 -8.65 -0.20 -3.47
CA SER A 132 -9.90 0.28 -4.08
C SER A 132 -9.67 1.58 -4.87
N LEU A 133 -8.91 2.53 -4.32
CA LEU A 133 -8.52 3.75 -5.02
C LEU A 133 -7.71 3.42 -6.29
N THR A 134 -6.76 2.51 -6.20
CA THR A 134 -5.97 2.06 -7.35
C THR A 134 -6.83 1.38 -8.41
N MET A 135 -7.76 0.50 -8.02
CA MET A 135 -8.67 -0.17 -8.95
C MET A 135 -9.58 0.81 -9.68
N GLN A 136 -10.05 1.85 -8.98
CA GLN A 136 -10.79 2.96 -9.60
C GLN A 136 -9.97 3.64 -10.69
N ASP A 137 -8.70 3.93 -10.42
CA ASP A 137 -7.82 4.65 -11.34
C ASP A 137 -7.48 3.83 -12.59
N VAL A 138 -7.39 2.50 -12.46
CA VAL A 138 -7.22 1.61 -13.63
C VAL A 138 -8.51 1.30 -14.37
N GLY A 139 -9.64 1.83 -13.92
CA GLY A 139 -10.91 1.74 -14.62
C GLY A 139 -11.69 0.46 -14.34
N VAL A 140 -11.49 -0.22 -13.22
CA VAL A 140 -12.34 -1.32 -12.77
C VAL A 140 -13.72 -0.77 -12.39
N PRO A 141 -14.82 -1.26 -12.95
CA PRO A 141 -16.14 -0.72 -12.66
C PRO A 141 -16.76 -1.26 -11.38
N VAL A 142 -16.41 -2.48 -10.99
CA VAL A 142 -16.97 -3.18 -9.83
C VAL A 142 -15.97 -4.17 -9.25
N VAL A 143 -15.88 -4.25 -7.93
CA VAL A 143 -15.21 -5.32 -7.19
C VAL A 143 -16.18 -5.91 -6.18
N ASN A 144 -16.17 -7.24 -6.06
CA ASN A 144 -16.98 -7.98 -5.10
C ASN A 144 -16.08 -8.36 -3.91
N ILE A 145 -16.50 -8.00 -2.71
CA ILE A 145 -15.82 -8.36 -1.47
C ILE A 145 -16.70 -9.34 -0.73
N HIS A 146 -16.15 -10.51 -0.40
CA HIS A 146 -16.80 -11.58 0.33
C HIS A 146 -16.17 -11.67 1.71
N GLY A 147 -16.97 -11.69 2.76
CA GLY A 147 -16.43 -11.77 4.11
C GLY A 147 -17.48 -11.57 5.19
N PRO A 148 -17.06 -11.50 6.45
CA PRO A 148 -17.96 -11.25 7.56
C PRO A 148 -18.57 -9.84 7.51
N SER A 149 -19.55 -9.59 8.38
CA SER A 149 -20.19 -8.27 8.52
C SER A 149 -19.18 -7.20 8.97
N GLY A 150 -19.50 -5.91 8.72
CA GLY A 150 -18.68 -4.76 9.09
C GLY A 150 -17.84 -4.17 7.95
N ILE A 151 -17.62 -4.89 6.85
CA ILE A 151 -16.79 -4.41 5.73
C ILE A 151 -17.51 -3.31 4.94
N GLN A 152 -18.82 -3.43 4.72
CA GLN A 152 -19.58 -2.37 4.03
C GLN A 152 -19.58 -1.10 4.86
N GLU A 153 -19.81 -1.22 6.13
CA GLU A 153 -19.87 -0.13 7.08
C GLU A 153 -18.49 0.56 7.25
N MET A 154 -17.41 -0.21 7.14
CA MET A 154 -16.04 0.32 7.07
C MET A 154 -15.89 1.27 5.88
N PHE A 155 -16.34 0.88 4.69
CA PHE A 155 -16.31 1.76 3.52
C PHE A 155 -17.23 2.98 3.70
N ASP A 156 -18.38 2.81 4.35
CA ASP A 156 -19.28 3.91 4.65
C ASP A 156 -18.68 4.91 5.64
N ALA A 157 -17.95 4.44 6.65
CA ALA A 157 -17.23 5.30 7.59
C ALA A 157 -16.02 6.01 6.92
N ALA A 158 -15.37 5.33 5.98
CA ALA A 158 -14.21 5.86 5.25
C ALA A 158 -14.55 6.82 4.09
N LYS A 159 -15.83 7.07 3.77
CA LYS A 159 -16.28 7.87 2.61
C LYS A 159 -15.68 9.27 2.51
N LYS A 160 -15.26 9.85 3.64
CA LYS A 160 -14.67 11.20 3.64
C LYS A 160 -13.28 11.23 2.98
N PHE A 161 -12.55 10.12 2.99
CA PHE A 161 -11.19 10.01 2.45
C PHE A 161 -11.00 8.90 1.42
N VAL A 162 -11.91 7.91 1.36
CA VAL A 162 -11.96 6.89 0.30
C VAL A 162 -13.10 7.23 -0.64
N VAL A 163 -12.83 8.14 -1.59
CA VAL A 163 -13.86 8.66 -2.50
C VAL A 163 -13.91 7.83 -3.78
N LEU A 164 -14.86 6.90 -3.85
CA LEU A 164 -15.05 6.00 -4.98
C LEU A 164 -16.17 6.51 -5.90
N LYS A 165 -15.79 7.27 -6.93
CA LYS A 165 -16.74 7.86 -7.90
C LYS A 165 -17.10 6.91 -9.05
N ASN A 166 -16.16 6.05 -9.46
CA ASN A 166 -16.25 5.25 -10.67
C ASN A 166 -16.07 3.76 -10.42
N LEU A 167 -15.84 3.34 -9.18
CA LEU A 167 -15.75 1.95 -8.74
C LEU A 167 -16.90 1.68 -7.77
N LYS A 168 -17.70 0.65 -8.07
CA LYS A 168 -18.71 0.13 -7.15
C LYS A 168 -18.10 -0.99 -6.31
N ILE A 169 -18.10 -0.82 -5.00
CA ILE A 169 -17.84 -1.91 -4.06
C ILE A 169 -19.16 -2.65 -3.82
N SER A 170 -19.12 -3.97 -4.01
CA SER A 170 -20.24 -4.86 -3.74
C SER A 170 -19.83 -5.83 -2.64
N VAL A 171 -20.19 -5.53 -1.40
CA VAL A 171 -19.91 -6.42 -0.28
C VAL A 171 -21.01 -7.47 -0.19
N LYS A 172 -20.59 -8.73 -0.12
CA LYS A 172 -21.45 -9.90 0.13
C LYS A 172 -21.08 -10.44 1.50
N GLU A 173 -21.97 -10.27 2.46
CA GLU A 173 -21.81 -10.96 3.75
C GLU A 173 -21.84 -12.46 3.49
N SER A 174 -20.76 -13.12 3.85
CA SER A 174 -20.60 -14.55 3.73
C SER A 174 -21.28 -15.23 4.91
N ARG A 175 -22.18 -16.17 4.65
CA ARG A 175 -22.84 -16.98 5.68
C ARG A 175 -22.48 -18.44 5.48
N SER A 176 -22.45 -19.20 6.55
CA SER A 176 -22.24 -20.64 6.45
C SER A 176 -23.27 -21.29 5.52
N MET A 177 -22.82 -22.23 4.70
CA MET A 177 -23.58 -22.96 3.68
C MET A 177 -23.85 -22.18 2.37
N ASP A 178 -23.58 -20.89 2.31
CA ASP A 178 -23.58 -20.15 1.04
C ASP A 178 -22.30 -20.46 0.25
N TYR A 179 -22.33 -20.20 -1.04
CA TYR A 179 -21.15 -20.33 -1.89
C TYR A 179 -21.11 -19.24 -2.96
N PHE A 180 -19.92 -18.98 -3.44
CA PHE A 180 -19.66 -18.23 -4.66
C PHE A 180 -19.23 -19.19 -5.76
N GLU A 181 -19.67 -18.96 -6.99
CA GLU A 181 -19.28 -19.76 -8.13
C GLU A 181 -19.18 -18.92 -9.40
N ASP A 182 -18.10 -19.14 -10.15
CA ASP A 182 -17.94 -18.63 -11.51
C ASP A 182 -17.30 -19.70 -12.42
N ASN A 183 -16.81 -19.30 -13.59
CA ASN A 183 -16.20 -20.23 -14.55
C ASN A 183 -14.77 -20.71 -14.19
N VAL A 184 -14.20 -20.23 -13.08
CA VAL A 184 -12.86 -20.60 -12.60
C VAL A 184 -12.93 -21.37 -11.32
N LEU A 185 -13.73 -20.89 -10.36
CA LEU A 185 -13.65 -21.27 -8.95
C LEU A 185 -15.06 -21.37 -8.34
N LYS A 186 -15.25 -22.40 -7.54
CA LYS A 186 -16.34 -22.54 -6.58
C LYS A 186 -15.77 -22.39 -5.18
N VAL A 187 -16.30 -21.46 -4.38
CA VAL A 187 -15.87 -21.16 -3.02
C VAL A 187 -17.03 -21.37 -2.06
N GLN A 188 -16.94 -22.36 -1.20
CA GLN A 188 -17.88 -22.60 -0.11
C GLN A 188 -17.43 -21.84 1.13
N TYR A 189 -18.37 -21.19 1.79
CA TYR A 189 -18.12 -20.39 2.99
C TYR A 189 -18.30 -21.24 4.24
N ILE A 190 -17.30 -21.24 5.10
CA ILE A 190 -17.29 -21.91 6.39
C ILE A 190 -17.15 -20.86 7.48
N GLU A 191 -18.18 -20.72 8.28
CA GLU A 191 -18.20 -19.81 9.43
C GLU A 191 -17.67 -20.53 10.66
N LEU A 192 -16.59 -20.01 11.24
CA LEU A 192 -16.15 -20.42 12.57
C LEU A 192 -16.75 -19.48 13.61
N ARG A 193 -17.22 -20.05 14.69
CA ARG A 193 -17.82 -19.33 15.81
C ARG A 193 -17.01 -19.54 17.08
N ARG A 194 -16.97 -18.49 17.90
CA ARG A 194 -16.36 -18.54 19.21
C ARG A 194 -17.16 -19.44 20.13
N ASP A 195 -16.51 -20.40 20.79
CA ASP A 195 -17.10 -21.18 21.85
C ASP A 195 -17.20 -20.31 23.11
N ARG A 196 -18.42 -19.94 23.51
CA ARG A 196 -18.68 -19.15 24.73
C ARG A 196 -18.70 -20.13 25.87
N HIS A 197 -17.59 -20.30 26.57
CA HIS A 197 -17.64 -20.84 27.92
C HIS A 197 -18.51 -19.89 28.76
N ASP A 198 -19.53 -20.45 29.42
CA ASP A 198 -20.56 -19.76 30.21
C ASP A 198 -19.94 -18.79 31.25
N ASP A 199 -19.67 -17.57 30.86
CA ASP A 199 -19.34 -16.43 31.73
C ASP A 199 -20.61 -15.83 32.37
N SER A 200 -21.63 -16.68 32.69
CA SER A 200 -22.85 -16.25 33.38
C SER A 200 -22.63 -15.81 34.85
N LYS A 201 -21.38 -15.57 35.27
CA LYS A 201 -21.03 -15.13 36.63
C LYS A 201 -20.32 -13.79 36.78
N ILE A 202 -20.06 -13.03 35.70
CA ILE A 202 -19.32 -11.73 35.80
C ILE A 202 -20.05 -10.58 35.06
N THR A 203 -21.37 -10.60 35.01
CA THR A 203 -22.09 -9.45 34.43
C THR A 203 -23.07 -8.83 35.38
N ASN A 204 -22.60 -8.30 36.50
CA ASN A 204 -23.41 -7.37 37.30
C ASN A 204 -22.60 -6.33 38.09
N GLU A 205 -21.46 -5.84 37.55
CA GLU A 205 -20.85 -4.63 38.08
C GLU A 205 -19.88 -4.03 37.06
N LYS A 206 -20.37 -3.28 36.09
CA LYS A 206 -19.65 -2.19 35.40
C LYS A 206 -20.40 -1.69 34.16
N THR A 207 -21.59 -1.18 34.36
CA THR A 207 -22.24 -0.36 33.35
C THR A 207 -22.92 0.82 34.04
N SER A 208 -22.19 1.87 34.17
CA SER A 208 -22.69 3.25 34.26
C SER A 208 -21.57 4.12 34.81
N THR A 209 -21.01 4.98 33.97
CA THR A 209 -20.41 6.27 34.32
C THR A 209 -19.13 6.63 33.57
N SER A 210 -19.04 6.52 32.26
CA SER A 210 -17.96 7.25 31.55
C SER A 210 -18.19 7.69 30.11
N SER A 211 -19.28 7.27 29.46
CA SER A 211 -19.47 7.54 28.04
C SER A 211 -20.24 8.82 27.68
N GLN A 212 -21.01 9.40 28.61
CA GLN A 212 -21.84 10.56 28.30
C GLN A 212 -21.11 11.91 28.37
N VAL A 213 -20.04 12.05 29.11
CA VAL A 213 -19.34 13.33 29.30
C VAL A 213 -18.47 13.71 28.10
N GLY A 214 -17.93 12.71 27.35
CA GLY A 214 -17.09 12.96 26.18
C GLY A 214 -17.87 13.40 24.92
N GLU A 215 -19.06 12.84 24.70
CA GLU A 215 -19.88 13.13 23.52
C GLU A 215 -20.49 14.53 23.56
N ASP A 216 -20.93 15.00 24.70
CA ASP A 216 -21.51 16.35 24.86
C ASP A 216 -20.50 17.48 24.67
N ILE A 217 -19.24 17.27 25.01
CA ILE A 217 -18.16 18.24 24.84
C ILE A 217 -17.76 18.37 23.37
N LEU A 218 -17.67 17.26 22.64
CA LEU A 218 -17.34 17.28 21.21
C LEU A 218 -18.47 17.86 20.34
N TYR A 219 -19.70 17.55 20.63
CA TYR A 219 -20.86 18.09 19.89
C TYR A 219 -21.02 19.62 20.08
N LYS A 220 -20.68 20.15 21.25
CA LYS A 220 -20.61 21.59 21.49
C LYS A 220 -19.42 22.25 20.79
N ARG A 221 -18.28 21.54 20.65
CA ARG A 221 -17.10 22.02 19.92
C ARG A 221 -17.31 22.02 18.40
N GLU A 222 -17.95 20.99 17.82
CA GLU A 222 -18.29 21.00 16.37
C GLU A 222 -19.19 22.16 15.97
N ARG A 223 -20.11 22.58 16.81
CA ARG A 223 -20.95 23.77 16.55
C ARG A 223 -20.13 25.07 16.54
N ARG A 224 -19.12 25.19 17.41
CA ARG A 224 -18.23 26.38 17.45
C ARG A 224 -17.29 26.44 16.25
N SER A 225 -16.74 25.30 15.80
CA SER A 225 -15.88 25.28 14.60
C SER A 225 -16.68 25.55 13.31
N ARG A 226 -17.94 25.14 13.22
CA ARG A 226 -18.82 25.46 12.09
C ARG A 226 -19.17 26.95 12.01
N SER A 227 -19.25 27.65 13.13
CA SER A 227 -19.54 29.07 13.14
C SER A 227 -18.37 29.95 12.70
N ILE A 228 -17.14 29.46 12.79
CA ILE A 228 -15.94 30.20 12.35
C ILE A 228 -15.66 29.96 10.86
N SER A 229 -16.04 28.78 10.30
CA SER A 229 -15.85 28.48 8.88
C SER A 229 -16.95 28.99 7.95
N SER A 230 -18.14 29.32 8.47
CA SER A 230 -19.27 29.83 7.65
C SER A 230 -19.16 31.32 7.27
N SER A 231 -18.21 32.06 7.83
CA SER A 231 -18.04 33.48 7.56
C SER A 231 -17.08 33.83 6.40
N ILE A 232 -16.47 32.84 5.72
CA ILE A 232 -15.45 33.13 4.69
C ILE A 232 -15.81 32.62 3.29
N MET A 233 -16.84 31.75 3.10
CA MET A 233 -17.22 31.27 1.75
C MET A 233 -18.75 31.05 1.61
N ASP A 234 -19.47 32.08 1.31
CA ASP A 234 -20.82 32.03 0.69
C ASP A 234 -20.74 32.75 -0.66
N GLU A 235 -20.54 31.97 -1.72
CA GLU A 235 -21.12 32.23 -3.04
C GLU A 235 -20.96 30.99 -3.94
N ASN A 236 -22.13 30.47 -4.37
CA ASN A 236 -22.33 29.44 -5.42
C ASN A 236 -22.21 27.97 -5.08
N SER A 237 -23.33 27.39 -4.61
CA SER A 237 -23.89 26.18 -5.25
C SER A 237 -25.23 25.80 -4.61
N ASN A 238 -26.31 26.01 -5.35
CA ASN A 238 -27.64 25.47 -5.07
C ASN A 238 -27.63 23.96 -5.36
N SER A 239 -27.74 23.14 -4.36
CA SER A 239 -28.27 21.78 -4.46
C SER A 239 -28.92 21.40 -3.13
N SER A 240 -30.21 21.05 -3.22
CA SER A 240 -31.08 20.61 -2.16
C SER A 240 -30.44 19.54 -1.26
N SER A 241 -30.35 19.84 0.02
CA SER A 241 -29.91 18.89 1.04
C SER A 241 -31.06 18.64 2.00
N ASP A 242 -31.57 17.41 1.94
CA ASP A 242 -32.38 16.86 3.03
C ASP A 242 -31.50 16.69 4.26
N SER A 243 -31.80 17.48 5.28
CA SER A 243 -31.10 17.44 6.58
C SER A 243 -31.85 16.53 7.54
N SER A 244 -31.43 15.28 7.65
CA SER A 244 -31.69 14.46 8.81
C SER A 244 -30.36 14.18 9.53
N SER A 245 -30.07 14.96 10.56
CA SER A 245 -28.93 14.77 11.46
C SER A 245 -29.27 13.65 12.45
N SER A 246 -29.21 12.37 12.02
CA SER A 246 -29.09 11.24 12.94
C SER A 246 -27.67 11.21 13.53
N SER A 247 -27.56 11.00 14.85
CA SER A 247 -26.27 10.84 15.53
C SER A 247 -25.49 9.68 14.89
N THR A 248 -24.16 9.77 14.84
CA THR A 248 -23.30 8.70 14.28
C THR A 248 -23.55 7.34 14.93
N SER A 249 -23.97 7.30 16.20
CA SER A 249 -24.35 6.08 16.93
C SER A 249 -25.56 5.36 16.33
N ASP A 250 -26.56 6.10 15.82
CA ASP A 250 -27.77 5.49 15.27
C ASP A 250 -27.57 4.82 13.91
N LYS A 251 -26.58 5.27 13.15
CA LYS A 251 -26.33 4.80 11.79
C LYS A 251 -25.77 3.37 11.74
N TYR A 252 -25.11 2.92 12.79
CA TYR A 252 -24.44 1.61 12.84
C TYR A 252 -25.04 0.66 13.90
N LYS A 253 -26.21 0.98 14.48
CA LYS A 253 -26.88 0.13 15.47
C LYS A 253 -27.04 -1.32 15.03
N ASN A 254 -27.20 -1.56 13.73
CA ASN A 254 -27.33 -2.91 13.17
C ASN A 254 -26.03 -3.74 13.24
N LEU A 255 -24.89 -3.13 13.57
CA LEU A 255 -23.61 -3.80 13.74
C LEU A 255 -23.33 -4.22 15.18
N GLU A 256 -24.03 -3.64 16.16
CA GLU A 256 -23.87 -4.03 17.56
C GLU A 256 -24.13 -5.53 17.71
N GLY A 257 -23.12 -6.27 18.21
CA GLY A 257 -23.14 -7.72 18.31
C GLY A 257 -22.86 -8.51 17.02
N LYS A 258 -22.61 -7.87 15.87
CA LYS A 258 -22.36 -8.57 14.59
C LYS A 258 -20.88 -8.64 14.17
N THR A 259 -20.02 -7.84 14.77
CA THR A 259 -18.59 -7.83 14.45
C THR A 259 -17.77 -8.22 15.67
N LYS A 260 -17.37 -7.25 16.48
CA LYS A 260 -16.53 -7.40 17.65
C LYS A 260 -17.06 -8.40 18.69
N ASP A 261 -18.40 -8.42 18.91
CA ASP A 261 -19.02 -9.27 19.92
C ASP A 261 -19.44 -10.66 19.40
N MET A 262 -19.78 -10.77 18.13
CA MET A 262 -20.23 -12.07 17.54
C MET A 262 -19.07 -13.00 17.22
N GLY A 263 -17.83 -12.47 17.04
CA GLY A 263 -16.63 -13.27 16.87
C GLY A 263 -16.71 -14.26 15.72
N THR A 264 -17.17 -13.81 14.52
CA THR A 264 -17.29 -14.66 13.34
C THR A 264 -16.04 -14.55 12.49
N VAL A 265 -15.47 -15.68 12.13
CA VAL A 265 -14.33 -15.83 11.22
C VAL A 265 -14.72 -16.72 10.06
N MET A 266 -14.27 -16.39 8.87
CA MET A 266 -14.55 -17.15 7.65
C MET A 266 -13.36 -18.00 7.24
N CYS A 267 -13.60 -19.30 7.02
CA CYS A 267 -12.71 -20.17 6.24
C CYS A 267 -13.36 -20.46 4.89
N TYR A 268 -12.56 -20.84 3.92
CA TYR A 268 -13.00 -21.03 2.55
C TYR A 268 -12.54 -22.37 2.01
N ILE A 269 -13.49 -23.21 1.52
CA ILE A 269 -13.20 -24.40 0.73
C ILE A 269 -13.34 -24.02 -0.73
N CYS A 270 -12.26 -24.12 -1.48
CA CYS A 270 -12.14 -23.67 -2.86
C CYS A 270 -11.88 -24.83 -3.79
N ARG A 271 -12.73 -25.03 -4.77
CA ARG A 271 -12.57 -26.03 -5.83
C ARG A 271 -12.48 -25.34 -7.19
N LEU A 272 -11.52 -25.70 -8.02
CA LEU A 272 -11.50 -25.23 -9.41
C LEU A 272 -12.65 -25.88 -10.18
N GLN A 273 -13.21 -25.14 -11.16
CA GLN A 273 -14.19 -25.72 -12.09
C GLN A 273 -13.60 -26.89 -12.85
N ALA A 274 -14.38 -27.94 -13.03
CA ALA A 274 -13.98 -29.09 -13.84
C ALA A 274 -13.62 -28.66 -15.27
N LYS A 275 -12.58 -29.24 -15.84
CA LYS A 275 -12.15 -28.95 -17.19
C LYS A 275 -12.23 -30.23 -18.04
N PRO A 276 -12.93 -30.22 -19.16
CA PRO A 276 -12.93 -31.34 -20.08
C PRO A 276 -11.51 -31.71 -20.54
N GLY A 277 -11.24 -32.96 -20.65
CA GLY A 277 -10.00 -33.54 -21.12
C GLY A 277 -9.56 -33.00 -22.48
N ALA A 278 -8.28 -32.93 -22.71
CA ALA A 278 -7.77 -32.49 -24.00
C ALA A 278 -8.02 -33.52 -25.09
N LEU A 279 -8.51 -33.08 -26.25
CA LEU A 279 -8.64 -33.95 -27.42
C LEU A 279 -7.25 -34.33 -27.94
N SER A 280 -6.95 -35.64 -27.98
CA SER A 280 -5.71 -36.17 -28.58
C SER A 280 -5.87 -36.29 -30.10
N LEU A 281 -5.21 -35.39 -30.82
CA LEU A 281 -5.21 -35.46 -32.28
C LEU A 281 -4.59 -36.76 -32.78
N GLU A 282 -3.62 -37.32 -32.07
CA GLU A 282 -2.98 -38.58 -32.41
C GLU A 282 -3.94 -39.76 -32.31
N LYS A 283 -4.71 -39.84 -31.23
CA LYS A 283 -5.80 -40.84 -31.11
C LYS A 283 -6.87 -40.65 -32.17
N CYS A 284 -7.24 -39.40 -32.48
CA CYS A 284 -8.21 -39.11 -33.54
C CYS A 284 -7.73 -39.62 -34.90
N VAL A 285 -6.48 -39.39 -35.25
CA VAL A 285 -5.88 -39.87 -36.50
C VAL A 285 -5.85 -41.40 -36.54
N THR A 286 -5.45 -42.07 -35.46
CA THR A 286 -5.41 -43.52 -35.32
C THR A 286 -6.79 -44.16 -35.50
N LEU A 287 -7.84 -43.49 -35.00
CA LEU A 287 -9.22 -43.95 -35.11
C LEU A 287 -9.94 -43.51 -36.39
N GLY A 288 -9.23 -42.80 -37.29
CA GLY A 288 -9.74 -42.37 -38.59
C GLY A 288 -10.70 -41.16 -38.56
N VAL A 289 -10.63 -40.35 -37.50
CA VAL A 289 -11.45 -39.12 -37.42
C VAL A 289 -10.85 -38.04 -38.33
N PRO A 290 -11.57 -37.58 -39.36
CA PRO A 290 -11.04 -36.56 -40.26
C PRO A 290 -10.93 -35.18 -39.58
N PRO A 291 -9.95 -34.34 -39.98
CA PRO A 291 -9.84 -32.99 -39.48
C PRO A 291 -11.08 -32.16 -39.90
N GLY A 292 -11.70 -31.45 -38.92
CA GLY A 292 -12.86 -30.63 -39.19
C GLY A 292 -13.88 -30.56 -38.04
N PRO A 293 -15.15 -30.29 -38.33
CA PRO A 293 -16.21 -30.10 -37.35
C PRO A 293 -16.42 -31.29 -36.39
N LEU A 294 -16.08 -32.50 -36.82
CA LEU A 294 -16.21 -33.70 -35.98
C LEU A 294 -15.31 -33.68 -34.76
N LEU A 295 -14.10 -33.14 -34.91
CA LEU A 295 -13.19 -32.93 -33.77
C LEU A 295 -13.80 -31.97 -32.72
N GLY A 296 -14.53 -30.95 -33.19
CA GLY A 296 -15.27 -30.03 -32.35
C GLY A 296 -16.39 -30.69 -31.54
N LYS A 297 -17.13 -31.63 -32.15
CA LYS A 297 -18.18 -32.40 -31.50
C LYS A 297 -17.62 -33.34 -30.44
N LEU A 298 -16.55 -34.06 -30.76
CA LEU A 298 -15.84 -34.93 -29.81
C LEU A 298 -15.32 -34.15 -28.61
N LYS A 299 -14.71 -33.01 -28.87
CA LYS A 299 -14.24 -32.09 -27.81
C LYS A 299 -15.39 -31.52 -26.95
N ALA A 300 -16.58 -31.42 -27.50
CA ALA A 300 -17.81 -31.00 -26.82
C ALA A 300 -18.52 -32.14 -26.06
N GLY A 301 -17.90 -33.31 -25.98
CA GLY A 301 -18.47 -34.47 -25.31
C GLY A 301 -19.56 -35.20 -26.12
N GLN A 302 -19.63 -34.99 -27.44
CA GLN A 302 -20.62 -35.62 -28.31
C GLN A 302 -20.02 -36.79 -29.10
N GLU A 303 -20.70 -37.91 -29.14
CA GLU A 303 -20.35 -39.03 -30.00
C GLU A 303 -20.43 -38.64 -31.48
N VAL A 304 -19.55 -39.23 -32.29
CA VAL A 304 -19.47 -38.97 -33.73
C VAL A 304 -19.51 -40.26 -34.50
N VAL A 305 -20.35 -40.33 -35.51
CA VAL A 305 -20.41 -41.46 -36.46
C VAL A 305 -19.59 -41.09 -37.69
N LEU A 306 -18.58 -41.93 -38.00
CA LEU A 306 -17.76 -41.78 -39.20
C LEU A 306 -18.52 -42.29 -40.44
N GLU A 307 -18.04 -41.94 -41.62
CA GLU A 307 -18.65 -42.38 -42.89
C GLU A 307 -18.67 -43.91 -43.07
N ASN A 308 -17.77 -44.63 -42.42
CA ASN A 308 -17.70 -46.08 -42.37
C ASN A 308 -18.64 -46.72 -41.33
N GLY A 309 -19.53 -45.94 -40.69
CA GLY A 309 -20.45 -46.40 -39.69
C GLY A 309 -19.85 -46.61 -38.27
N LYS A 310 -18.56 -46.36 -38.09
CA LYS A 310 -17.90 -46.49 -36.80
C LYS A 310 -18.30 -45.33 -35.90
N VAL A 311 -18.80 -45.62 -34.69
CA VAL A 311 -19.09 -44.63 -33.68
C VAL A 311 -17.81 -44.38 -32.84
N ILE A 312 -17.39 -43.15 -32.73
CA ILE A 312 -16.28 -42.73 -31.89
C ILE A 312 -16.82 -41.94 -30.70
N LYS A 313 -16.49 -42.42 -29.49
CA LYS A 313 -16.88 -41.75 -28.27
C LYS A 313 -15.80 -40.77 -27.82
N PRO A 314 -16.17 -39.67 -27.09
CA PRO A 314 -15.21 -38.72 -26.54
C PRO A 314 -14.13 -39.36 -25.67
N GLU A 315 -14.48 -40.35 -24.85
CA GLU A 315 -13.56 -41.03 -23.92
C GLU A 315 -12.44 -41.80 -24.66
N GLU A 316 -12.63 -42.18 -25.93
CA GLU A 316 -11.60 -42.88 -26.74
C GLU A 316 -10.52 -41.92 -27.24
N VAL A 317 -10.85 -40.65 -27.41
CA VAL A 317 -9.98 -39.63 -28.06
C VAL A 317 -9.63 -38.46 -27.17
N CYS A 318 -10.29 -38.26 -26.03
CA CYS A 318 -9.96 -37.24 -25.06
C CYS A 318 -9.19 -37.84 -23.89
N ASP A 319 -8.38 -37.05 -23.26
CA ASP A 319 -7.82 -37.38 -21.95
C ASP A 319 -8.94 -37.32 -20.89
N PRO A 320 -8.75 -37.93 -19.70
CA PRO A 320 -9.71 -37.84 -18.62
C PRO A 320 -9.98 -36.37 -18.24
N ASP A 321 -11.21 -36.09 -17.83
CA ASP A 321 -11.57 -34.77 -17.32
C ASP A 321 -10.76 -34.44 -16.07
N ASP A 322 -10.34 -33.17 -15.95
CA ASP A 322 -9.75 -32.64 -14.69
C ASP A 322 -10.90 -32.19 -13.80
N PRO A 323 -11.24 -32.90 -12.71
CA PRO A 323 -12.37 -32.55 -11.84
C PRO A 323 -12.13 -31.24 -11.05
N GLY A 324 -10.94 -30.67 -11.13
CA GLY A 324 -10.54 -29.47 -10.42
C GLY A 324 -10.05 -29.75 -9.00
N PRO A 325 -8.79 -29.41 -8.68
CA PRO A 325 -8.22 -29.59 -7.36
C PRO A 325 -8.90 -28.72 -6.31
N VAL A 326 -8.91 -29.22 -5.07
CA VAL A 326 -9.42 -28.51 -3.90
C VAL A 326 -8.26 -27.90 -3.11
N PHE A 327 -8.43 -26.69 -2.62
CA PHE A 327 -7.61 -26.06 -1.61
C PHE A 327 -8.47 -25.37 -0.55
N ILE A 328 -7.92 -25.24 0.66
CA ILE A 328 -8.64 -24.67 1.80
C ILE A 328 -7.85 -23.46 2.33
N VAL A 329 -8.57 -22.39 2.67
CA VAL A 329 -8.01 -21.20 3.33
C VAL A 329 -8.58 -21.13 4.73
N VAL A 330 -7.69 -21.11 5.73
CA VAL A 330 -8.03 -21.16 7.15
C VAL A 330 -7.43 -19.98 7.89
N ASP A 331 -8.23 -19.38 8.77
CA ASP A 331 -7.83 -18.39 9.74
C ASP A 331 -8.49 -18.76 11.09
N CYS A 332 -7.69 -19.06 12.12
CA CYS A 332 -8.15 -19.33 13.47
C CYS A 332 -7.44 -18.35 14.41
N PRO A 333 -8.09 -17.25 14.80
CA PRO A 333 -7.42 -16.14 15.49
C PRO A 333 -7.14 -16.39 16.97
N SER A 334 -7.88 -17.28 17.63
CA SER A 334 -7.71 -17.61 19.05
C SER A 334 -8.19 -19.02 19.37
N GLU A 335 -7.84 -19.50 20.56
CA GLU A 335 -8.23 -20.83 21.06
C GLU A 335 -9.75 -21.05 21.07
N ASP A 336 -10.52 -19.99 21.31
CA ASP A 336 -12.00 -20.06 21.37
C ASP A 336 -12.63 -20.55 20.06
N PHE A 337 -11.92 -20.41 18.93
CA PHE A 337 -12.38 -20.86 17.61
C PHE A 337 -11.97 -22.30 17.27
N LEU A 338 -11.01 -22.87 18.03
CA LEU A 338 -10.51 -24.22 17.76
C LEU A 338 -11.60 -25.28 17.77
N PRO A 339 -12.54 -25.33 18.74
CA PRO A 339 -13.62 -26.32 18.74
C PRO A 339 -14.47 -26.25 17.46
N SER A 340 -14.78 -25.03 16.99
CA SER A 340 -15.55 -24.82 15.77
C SER A 340 -14.80 -25.26 14.51
N LEU A 341 -13.47 -25.12 14.48
CA LEU A 341 -12.62 -25.56 13.38
C LEU A 341 -12.47 -27.07 13.34
N VAL A 342 -12.05 -27.66 14.46
CA VAL A 342 -11.71 -29.10 14.56
C VAL A 342 -12.93 -29.99 14.35
N ASN A 343 -14.08 -29.58 14.83
CA ASN A 343 -15.33 -30.34 14.74
C ASN A 343 -16.14 -30.06 13.47
N ASN A 344 -15.64 -29.20 12.56
CA ASN A 344 -16.41 -28.82 11.37
C ASN A 344 -16.55 -29.96 10.37
N GLU A 345 -17.79 -30.43 10.19
CA GLU A 345 -18.09 -31.61 9.33
C GLU A 345 -17.82 -31.34 7.86
N GLU A 346 -17.97 -30.08 7.39
CA GLU A 346 -17.70 -29.76 5.99
C GLU A 346 -16.20 -29.84 5.68
N LEU A 347 -15.32 -29.38 6.60
CA LEU A 347 -13.86 -29.47 6.44
C LEU A 347 -13.39 -30.93 6.48
N LYS A 348 -14.03 -31.79 7.30
CA LYS A 348 -13.68 -33.22 7.42
C LYS A 348 -13.84 -33.98 6.10
N LYS A 349 -14.77 -33.56 5.23
CA LYS A 349 -15.00 -34.20 3.92
C LYS A 349 -13.78 -34.13 3.00
N TYR A 350 -12.83 -33.22 3.23
CA TYR A 350 -11.65 -32.99 2.41
C TYR A 350 -10.34 -33.47 3.06
N GLN A 351 -10.43 -34.18 4.17
CA GLN A 351 -9.34 -34.80 4.91
C GLN A 351 -9.09 -36.26 4.44
N ARG A 352 -8.42 -37.11 5.22
CA ARG A 352 -8.11 -38.51 4.88
C ARG A 352 -9.35 -39.37 4.59
N LEU A 353 -10.51 -38.97 5.07
CA LEU A 353 -11.79 -39.63 4.86
C LEU A 353 -12.54 -39.09 3.64
N ALA A 354 -11.86 -38.40 2.74
CA ALA A 354 -12.47 -37.95 1.48
C ALA A 354 -13.04 -39.13 0.68
N GLU A 355 -14.20 -38.96 0.07
CA GLU A 355 -14.90 -40.00 -0.68
C GLU A 355 -14.12 -40.45 -1.92
N SER A 356 -13.27 -39.57 -2.47
CA SER A 356 -12.35 -39.84 -3.58
C SER A 356 -11.05 -39.08 -3.44
N ASP A 357 -10.00 -39.54 -4.12
CA ASP A 357 -8.70 -38.85 -4.19
C ASP A 357 -8.84 -37.46 -4.83
N ASP A 358 -9.83 -37.23 -5.70
CA ASP A 358 -10.13 -35.96 -6.33
C ASP A 358 -10.82 -34.96 -5.38
N ASP A 359 -11.43 -35.45 -4.30
CA ASP A 359 -12.02 -34.63 -3.25
C ASP A 359 -11.02 -34.30 -2.13
N ALA A 360 -9.90 -35.02 -2.07
CA ALA A 360 -8.87 -34.73 -1.09
C ALA A 360 -8.24 -33.34 -1.31
N CYS A 361 -8.01 -32.63 -0.20
CA CYS A 361 -7.39 -31.32 -0.23
C CYS A 361 -5.95 -31.37 -0.72
N LEU A 362 -5.62 -30.63 -1.79
CA LEU A 362 -4.25 -30.53 -2.31
C LEU A 362 -3.36 -29.65 -1.44
N THR A 363 -3.92 -28.56 -0.91
CA THR A 363 -3.18 -27.61 -0.09
C THR A 363 -4.09 -26.84 0.87
N VAL A 364 -3.58 -26.60 2.07
CA VAL A 364 -4.20 -25.76 3.09
C VAL A 364 -3.34 -24.51 3.27
N ILE A 365 -3.98 -23.35 3.18
CA ILE A 365 -3.36 -22.04 3.39
C ILE A 365 -3.73 -21.57 4.78
N HIS A 366 -2.74 -21.31 5.63
CA HIS A 366 -2.91 -20.90 7.02
C HIS A 366 -2.60 -19.43 7.21
N PHE A 367 -3.62 -18.64 7.55
CA PHE A 367 -3.47 -17.28 8.07
C PHE A 367 -3.41 -17.26 9.61
N THR A 368 -3.58 -18.40 10.22
CA THR A 368 -3.58 -18.64 11.67
C THR A 368 -2.23 -18.25 12.29
N SER A 369 -2.28 -17.64 13.48
CA SER A 369 -1.08 -17.23 14.23
C SER A 369 -0.24 -18.43 14.68
N LYS A 370 1.05 -18.15 14.97
CA LYS A 370 1.98 -19.18 15.48
C LYS A 370 1.44 -19.84 16.74
N GLU A 371 0.96 -19.07 17.70
CA GLU A 371 0.47 -19.54 18.99
C GLU A 371 -0.61 -20.61 18.83
N ILE A 372 -1.58 -20.36 17.95
CA ILE A 372 -2.66 -21.33 17.68
C ILE A 372 -2.18 -22.51 16.85
N MET A 373 -1.24 -22.31 15.93
CA MET A 373 -0.70 -23.40 15.12
C MET A 373 0.15 -24.40 15.94
N GLU A 374 0.70 -23.99 17.07
CA GLU A 374 1.45 -24.81 18.03
C GLU A 374 0.54 -25.50 19.06
N ASP A 375 -0.78 -25.19 19.08
CA ASP A 375 -1.76 -25.92 19.90
C ASP A 375 -1.93 -27.36 19.37
N SER A 376 -1.89 -28.33 20.27
CA SER A 376 -1.97 -29.76 19.94
C SER A 376 -3.24 -30.15 19.18
N ARG A 377 -4.36 -29.47 19.44
CA ARG A 377 -5.63 -29.67 18.72
C ARG A 377 -5.53 -29.22 17.26
N TYR A 378 -4.85 -28.07 17.01
CA TYR A 378 -4.62 -27.59 15.67
C TYR A 378 -3.62 -28.46 14.90
N GLU A 379 -2.56 -28.92 15.58
CA GLU A 379 -1.59 -29.86 14.99
C GLU A 379 -2.25 -31.15 14.58
N SER A 380 -3.06 -31.77 15.46
CA SER A 380 -3.82 -32.98 15.17
C SER A 380 -4.80 -32.77 14.01
N TRP A 381 -5.44 -31.61 13.94
CA TRP A 381 -6.30 -31.23 12.81
C TRP A 381 -5.51 -31.14 11.49
N MET A 382 -4.30 -30.58 11.49
CA MET A 382 -3.44 -30.56 10.27
C MET A 382 -3.02 -31.98 9.87
N GLU A 383 -2.72 -32.85 10.83
CA GLU A 383 -2.34 -34.24 10.59
C GLU A 383 -3.49 -35.11 10.03
N SER A 384 -4.72 -34.67 10.17
CA SER A 384 -5.89 -35.34 9.60
C SER A 384 -5.98 -35.26 8.07
N PHE A 385 -5.23 -34.36 7.43
CA PHE A 385 -5.14 -34.30 5.97
C PHE A 385 -4.22 -35.40 5.41
N LEU A 386 -4.28 -35.66 4.10
CA LEU A 386 -3.38 -36.58 3.45
C LEU A 386 -1.93 -36.11 3.58
N PRO A 387 -0.93 -37.02 3.71
CA PRO A 387 0.49 -36.63 3.77
C PRO A 387 0.99 -35.88 2.54
N SER A 388 0.31 -36.03 1.40
CA SER A 388 0.59 -35.29 0.16
C SER A 388 0.13 -33.84 0.19
N ALA A 389 -0.84 -33.49 1.04
CA ALA A 389 -1.35 -32.14 1.20
C ALA A 389 -0.25 -31.19 1.68
N LYS A 390 -0.14 -30.03 1.06
CA LYS A 390 0.83 -29.01 1.45
C LYS A 390 0.17 -27.98 2.38
N HIS A 391 0.85 -27.68 3.49
CA HIS A 391 0.42 -26.65 4.44
C HIS A 391 1.27 -25.41 4.24
N VAL A 392 0.71 -24.37 3.62
CA VAL A 392 1.39 -23.09 3.36
C VAL A 392 1.07 -22.12 4.49
N ILE A 393 2.10 -21.67 5.18
CA ILE A 393 1.98 -20.82 6.37
C ILE A 393 2.20 -19.36 5.99
N ILE A 394 1.19 -18.52 6.22
CA ILE A 394 1.20 -17.06 5.95
C ILE A 394 0.91 -16.34 7.26
N ASN A 395 1.92 -16.23 8.10
CA ASN A 395 1.79 -15.58 9.41
C ASN A 395 3.11 -14.92 9.86
N GLU A 396 3.16 -14.46 11.10
CA GLU A 396 4.28 -13.73 11.70
C GLU A 396 5.56 -14.55 11.88
N THR A 397 5.52 -15.87 11.69
CA THR A 397 6.75 -16.71 11.71
C THR A 397 7.60 -16.51 10.47
N ASN A 398 7.01 -16.02 9.38
CA ASN A 398 7.72 -15.71 8.16
C ASN A 398 8.64 -14.50 8.34
N THR A 399 9.66 -14.40 7.50
CA THR A 399 10.66 -13.33 7.55
C THR A 399 10.66 -12.45 6.32
N CYS A 400 10.16 -12.93 5.18
CA CYS A 400 10.16 -12.20 3.91
C CYS A 400 9.11 -11.08 3.91
N MET A 401 9.54 -9.82 3.73
CA MET A 401 8.65 -8.67 3.56
C MET A 401 8.31 -8.37 2.09
N GLY A 402 8.88 -9.08 1.14
CA GLY A 402 8.45 -9.17 -0.25
C GLY A 402 8.86 -8.04 -1.18
N SER A 403 9.61 -7.04 -0.74
CA SER A 403 10.00 -5.89 -1.57
C SER A 403 11.48 -5.94 -1.93
N ALA A 404 11.81 -6.23 -3.19
CA ALA A 404 13.18 -6.14 -3.71
C ALA A 404 13.50 -4.73 -4.23
N ALA A 405 12.51 -4.00 -4.75
CA ALA A 405 12.73 -2.68 -5.34
C ALA A 405 13.19 -1.65 -4.32
N VAL A 406 12.68 -1.71 -3.10
CA VAL A 406 13.11 -0.81 -2.00
C VAL A 406 14.59 -1.06 -1.68
N HIS A 407 15.00 -2.33 -1.53
CA HIS A 407 16.40 -2.70 -1.30
C HIS A 407 17.30 -2.25 -2.46
N ARG A 408 16.87 -2.49 -3.71
CA ARG A 408 17.64 -2.08 -4.89
C ARG A 408 17.93 -0.58 -4.90
N VAL A 409 16.94 0.26 -4.58
CA VAL A 409 17.15 1.72 -4.49
C VAL A 409 18.06 2.06 -3.31
N GLN A 410 17.89 1.38 -2.18
CA GLN A 410 18.69 1.64 -0.99
C GLN A 410 20.18 1.29 -1.20
N TYR A 411 20.49 0.15 -1.85
CA TYR A 411 21.86 -0.19 -2.22
C TYR A 411 22.51 0.85 -3.13
N LYS A 412 21.74 1.41 -4.10
CA LYS A 412 22.21 2.47 -4.98
C LYS A 412 22.49 3.77 -4.21
N LEU A 413 21.60 4.20 -3.34
CA LEU A 413 21.76 5.41 -2.54
C LEU A 413 22.85 5.26 -1.47
N ASN A 414 23.04 4.05 -0.93
CA ASN A 414 24.08 3.77 0.05
C ASN A 414 25.49 4.07 -0.47
N ILE A 415 25.73 3.91 -1.80
CA ILE A 415 27.00 4.28 -2.44
C ILE A 415 27.26 5.79 -2.35
N VAL A 416 26.20 6.61 -2.34
CA VAL A 416 26.31 8.08 -2.24
C VAL A 416 26.74 8.49 -0.83
N HIS A 417 26.03 7.97 0.19
CA HIS A 417 26.39 8.25 1.60
C HIS A 417 25.81 7.19 2.54
N PRO A 418 26.64 6.30 3.11
CA PRO A 418 26.17 5.16 3.91
C PRO A 418 25.42 5.52 5.18
N GLU A 419 25.72 6.66 5.84
CA GLU A 419 25.07 7.07 7.08
C GLU A 419 23.69 7.68 6.83
N ILE A 420 23.55 8.47 5.73
CA ILE A 420 22.29 9.10 5.35
C ILE A 420 21.36 8.09 4.67
N PHE A 421 21.92 7.14 3.92
CA PHE A 421 21.21 6.05 3.25
C PHE A 421 21.71 4.69 3.74
N PRO A 422 21.49 4.33 5.03
CA PRO A 422 21.95 3.05 5.57
C PRO A 422 21.24 1.90 4.86
N LEU A 423 21.89 0.73 4.81
CA LEU A 423 21.24 -0.48 4.35
C LEU A 423 20.12 -0.87 5.32
N LEU A 424 19.06 -1.45 4.78
CA LEU A 424 17.86 -1.80 5.55
C LEU A 424 18.17 -2.96 6.51
N GLY A 425 17.60 -2.89 7.71
CA GLY A 425 17.74 -3.93 8.74
C GLY A 425 16.91 -5.19 8.45
N ASP A 426 15.93 -5.11 7.51
CA ASP A 426 15.20 -6.27 7.02
C ASP A 426 16.01 -7.00 5.97
N ASN A 427 16.50 -8.20 6.33
CA ASN A 427 17.18 -9.14 5.42
C ASN A 427 16.25 -10.30 5.00
N GLY A 428 14.94 -10.10 5.10
CA GLY A 428 13.92 -11.14 4.93
C GLY A 428 13.73 -11.68 3.52
N THR A 429 14.54 -11.24 2.56
CA THR A 429 14.69 -11.85 1.24
C THR A 429 16.00 -12.64 1.20
N GLN A 430 15.97 -13.87 0.70
CA GLN A 430 17.19 -14.68 0.59
C GLN A 430 18.24 -13.95 -0.26
N LEU A 431 19.48 -13.89 0.24
CA LEU A 431 20.62 -13.43 -0.54
C LEU A 431 21.06 -14.59 -1.46
N GLU A 432 21.30 -14.32 -2.74
CA GLU A 432 21.74 -15.35 -3.71
C GLU A 432 23.04 -16.10 -3.28
N GLU A 433 23.86 -15.49 -2.41
CA GLU A 433 25.17 -16.02 -2.03
C GLU A 433 25.13 -17.09 -0.90
N LEU A 434 23.98 -17.32 -0.27
CA LEU A 434 23.87 -18.24 0.87
C LEU A 434 23.34 -19.63 0.51
N GLU A 435 23.07 -19.92 -0.75
CA GLU A 435 22.57 -21.23 -1.20
C GLU A 435 23.56 -22.39 -0.94
N GLY A 436 24.85 -22.12 -0.74
CA GLY A 436 25.85 -23.13 -0.44
C GLY A 436 26.02 -23.51 1.06
N GLN A 437 25.40 -22.76 1.98
CA GLN A 437 25.59 -23.00 3.44
C GLN A 437 24.31 -23.36 4.19
N SER A 438 23.13 -23.30 3.57
CA SER A 438 21.84 -23.53 4.23
C SER A 438 21.44 -25.02 4.38
N GLU A 439 22.12 -25.93 3.69
CA GLU A 439 21.80 -27.37 3.80
C GLU A 439 22.26 -28.04 5.10
N LEU A 440 23.09 -27.38 5.93
CA LEU A 440 23.68 -27.96 7.13
C LEU A 440 23.03 -27.59 8.47
N LYS A 441 21.94 -26.84 8.49
CA LYS A 441 21.21 -26.50 9.73
C LYS A 441 19.76 -26.99 9.80
N ASN A 442 19.40 -27.98 9.00
CA ASN A 442 18.09 -28.63 9.13
C ASN A 442 18.17 -29.70 10.21
N GLY A 443 17.91 -29.28 11.46
CA GLY A 443 17.43 -30.24 12.46
C GLY A 443 16.21 -30.94 11.86
N VAL A 444 16.11 -32.24 12.06
CA VAL A 444 15.06 -33.13 11.55
C VAL A 444 13.69 -32.49 11.70
N ASN A 445 13.20 -31.80 10.64
CA ASN A 445 11.87 -31.28 10.59
C ASN A 445 10.88 -32.45 10.50
N LYS A 446 10.16 -32.68 11.58
CA LYS A 446 9.17 -33.75 11.74
C LYS A 446 8.00 -33.68 10.72
N PHE A 447 7.91 -32.58 9.91
CA PHE A 447 6.80 -32.31 9.01
C PHE A 447 7.27 -31.82 7.64
N TYR A 448 7.55 -32.72 6.72
CA TYR A 448 8.00 -32.47 5.34
C TYR A 448 6.97 -31.68 4.46
N ASN A 449 5.74 -31.47 4.93
CA ASN A 449 4.66 -30.84 4.18
C ASN A 449 4.30 -29.40 4.63
N ARG A 450 4.97 -28.87 5.67
CA ARG A 450 4.82 -27.48 6.13
C ARG A 450 5.76 -26.55 5.36
N ILE A 451 5.22 -25.52 4.72
CA ILE A 451 5.93 -24.57 3.86
C ILE A 451 5.83 -23.19 4.47
N GLN A 452 6.95 -22.67 4.96
CA GLN A 452 7.07 -21.25 5.28
C GLN A 452 7.05 -20.45 3.97
N ALA A 453 6.09 -19.54 3.86
CA ALA A 453 5.88 -18.83 2.62
C ALA A 453 6.84 -17.65 2.44
N ASN A 454 7.44 -17.53 1.26
CA ASN A 454 8.06 -16.32 0.77
C ASN A 454 7.14 -15.63 -0.25
N THR A 455 7.39 -14.36 -0.52
CA THR A 455 6.65 -13.68 -1.58
C THR A 455 6.92 -14.34 -2.92
N LEU A 456 5.83 -14.63 -3.65
CA LEU A 456 5.77 -15.42 -4.88
C LEU A 456 6.05 -16.93 -4.71
N THR A 457 6.15 -17.48 -3.48
CA THR A 457 5.94 -18.92 -3.31
C THR A 457 4.61 -19.28 -3.96
N GLY A 458 4.63 -20.24 -4.88
CA GLY A 458 3.45 -20.57 -5.67
C GLY A 458 3.10 -22.04 -5.69
N ILE A 459 1.83 -22.36 -5.88
CA ILE A 459 1.31 -23.69 -6.14
C ILE A 459 0.53 -23.67 -7.43
N GLN A 460 1.00 -24.38 -8.44
CA GLN A 460 0.31 -24.49 -9.71
C GLN A 460 -0.75 -25.58 -9.63
N LEU A 461 -2.01 -25.13 -9.65
CA LEU A 461 -3.19 -25.98 -9.56
C LEU A 461 -3.59 -26.56 -10.91
N ARG A 462 -3.47 -25.77 -11.99
CA ARG A 462 -3.79 -26.19 -13.35
C ARG A 462 -2.75 -25.63 -14.34
N PRO A 463 -2.06 -26.49 -15.13
CA PRO A 463 -1.95 -27.92 -14.91
C PRO A 463 -1.36 -28.24 -13.54
N ARG A 464 -1.67 -29.43 -12.97
CA ARG A 464 -1.22 -29.85 -11.63
C ARG A 464 0.30 -30.08 -11.60
N LYS A 465 1.09 -29.00 -11.33
CA LYS A 465 2.55 -29.07 -11.21
C LYS A 465 3.05 -28.95 -9.77
N GLY A 466 2.15 -28.59 -8.83
CA GLY A 466 2.46 -28.44 -7.42
C GLY A 466 3.25 -27.19 -7.07
N LEU A 467 4.05 -27.29 -6.01
CA LEU A 467 4.84 -26.21 -5.44
C LEU A 467 5.96 -25.76 -6.38
N TYR A 468 6.12 -24.43 -6.53
CA TYR A 468 7.28 -23.83 -7.19
C TYR A 468 7.79 -22.62 -6.39
N LYS A 469 9.12 -22.45 -6.38
CA LYS A 469 9.83 -21.39 -5.67
C LYS A 469 10.71 -20.53 -6.60
N SER A 470 10.69 -20.83 -7.90
CA SER A 470 11.55 -20.17 -8.90
C SER A 470 11.26 -18.66 -9.07
N GLU A 471 10.05 -18.23 -8.68
CA GLU A 471 9.64 -16.83 -8.77
C GLU A 471 9.81 -16.07 -7.44
N GLU A 472 10.26 -16.73 -6.37
CA GLU A 472 10.47 -16.08 -5.06
C GLU A 472 11.42 -14.88 -5.18
N VAL A 473 11.09 -13.83 -4.44
CA VAL A 473 11.87 -12.58 -4.46
C VAL A 473 13.23 -12.82 -3.80
N LYS A 474 14.30 -12.56 -4.55
CA LYS A 474 15.69 -12.65 -4.09
C LYS A 474 16.40 -11.30 -4.24
N LEU A 475 17.24 -10.95 -3.28
CA LEU A 475 18.09 -9.76 -3.34
C LEU A 475 19.40 -10.07 -4.06
N LYS A 476 19.84 -9.14 -4.90
CA LYS A 476 21.07 -9.21 -5.69
C LYS A 476 21.95 -7.97 -5.45
N PRO A 477 22.54 -7.81 -4.25
CA PRO A 477 23.27 -6.60 -3.90
C PRO A 477 24.39 -6.23 -4.87
N LYS A 478 25.20 -7.22 -5.27
CA LYS A 478 26.30 -7.01 -6.22
C LYS A 478 25.82 -6.47 -7.55
N GLU A 479 24.77 -7.09 -8.13
CA GLU A 479 24.15 -6.64 -9.37
C GLU A 479 23.67 -5.18 -9.28
N TYR A 480 23.05 -4.79 -8.14
CA TYR A 480 22.56 -3.42 -7.96
C TYR A 480 23.69 -2.38 -7.87
N ILE A 481 24.80 -2.74 -7.23
CA ILE A 481 26.01 -1.92 -7.12
C ILE A 481 26.69 -1.79 -8.48
N GLU A 482 26.97 -2.91 -9.15
CA GLU A 482 27.62 -2.97 -10.45
C GLU A 482 26.82 -2.20 -11.52
N GLU A 483 25.50 -2.39 -11.57
CA GLU A 483 24.60 -1.62 -12.45
C GLU A 483 24.72 -0.11 -12.23
N THR A 484 24.89 0.32 -10.99
CA THR A 484 25.00 1.74 -10.66
C THR A 484 26.37 2.30 -11.06
N LEU A 485 27.45 1.59 -10.75
CA LEU A 485 28.80 2.01 -11.05
C LEU A 485 29.12 1.94 -12.55
N SER A 486 28.38 1.11 -13.31
CA SER A 486 28.52 1.01 -14.78
C SER A 486 27.85 2.17 -15.54
N VAL A 487 27.05 3.01 -14.88
CA VAL A 487 26.46 4.20 -15.52
C VAL A 487 27.57 5.21 -15.79
N ASP A 488 27.65 5.66 -17.05
CA ASP A 488 28.68 6.62 -17.48
C ASP A 488 28.64 7.91 -16.66
N GLY A 489 29.80 8.30 -16.15
CA GLY A 489 29.98 9.49 -15.31
C GLY A 489 29.71 9.30 -13.80
N VAL A 490 29.09 8.19 -13.36
CA VAL A 490 28.82 7.96 -11.93
C VAL A 490 30.09 7.83 -11.10
N PRO A 491 31.12 7.05 -11.50
CA PRO A 491 32.36 6.99 -10.72
C PRO A 491 33.05 8.35 -10.54
N THR A 492 33.07 9.16 -11.59
CA THR A 492 33.64 10.53 -11.54
C THR A 492 32.81 11.44 -10.63
N ALA A 493 31.48 11.42 -10.75
CA ALA A 493 30.59 12.22 -9.90
C ALA A 493 30.70 11.83 -8.42
N LEU A 494 30.94 10.55 -8.11
CA LEU A 494 31.19 10.09 -6.74
C LEU A 494 32.54 10.57 -6.22
N GLN A 495 33.59 10.59 -7.05
CA GLN A 495 34.89 11.15 -6.65
C GLN A 495 34.80 12.65 -6.34
N ASP A 496 34.12 13.41 -7.19
CA ASP A 496 33.86 14.83 -6.99
C ASP A 496 33.02 15.10 -5.72
N LEU A 497 32.01 14.25 -5.48
CA LEU A 497 31.23 14.32 -4.25
C LEU A 497 32.12 14.10 -3.01
N ASN A 498 32.91 13.02 -3.00
CA ASN A 498 33.79 12.70 -1.88
C ASN A 498 34.77 13.84 -1.57
N ALA A 499 35.35 14.47 -2.59
CA ALA A 499 36.23 15.63 -2.42
C ALA A 499 35.50 16.81 -1.76
N LYS A 500 34.24 17.09 -2.18
CA LYS A 500 33.41 18.14 -1.58
C LYS A 500 33.04 17.82 -0.13
N LEU A 501 32.66 16.58 0.16
CA LEU A 501 32.29 16.16 1.52
C LEU A 501 33.48 16.28 2.48
N GLN A 502 34.69 15.92 2.05
CA GLN A 502 35.90 16.08 2.86
C GLN A 502 36.19 17.55 3.25
N THR A 503 35.86 18.49 2.38
CA THR A 503 36.01 19.91 2.65
C THR A 503 34.86 20.50 3.47
N ALA A 504 33.65 19.96 3.32
CA ALA A 504 32.45 20.44 4.03
C ALA A 504 32.37 19.96 5.50
N VAL A 505 32.91 18.78 5.77
CA VAL A 505 32.91 18.23 7.16
C VAL A 505 33.91 18.97 8.01
N LYS A 506 33.48 20.07 8.64
CA LYS A 506 34.14 20.57 9.85
C LYS A 506 33.92 19.53 10.95
N LYS A 507 35.03 19.07 11.59
CA LYS A 507 35.00 18.13 12.72
C LYS A 507 34.27 18.76 13.93
N VAL A 508 32.96 18.75 13.86
CA VAL A 508 32.08 18.97 15.01
C VAL A 508 31.70 17.57 15.49
N PHE A 509 31.71 17.34 16.80
CA PHE A 509 31.18 16.09 17.35
C PHE A 509 29.73 15.98 16.89
N PRO A 510 29.37 14.89 16.18
CA PRO A 510 28.03 14.78 15.60
C PRO A 510 26.98 14.82 16.71
N THR A 511 26.00 15.71 16.56
CA THR A 511 24.84 15.72 17.44
C THR A 511 24.01 14.47 17.17
N ASP A 512 23.77 13.67 18.21
CA ASP A 512 23.02 12.42 18.04
C ASP A 512 21.55 12.68 17.69
N TYR A 513 20.96 13.78 18.15
CA TYR A 513 19.55 14.14 17.97
C TYR A 513 19.37 15.62 17.63
N PRO A 514 18.31 15.97 16.88
CA PRO A 514 17.31 15.08 16.31
C PRO A 514 17.82 14.30 15.09
N ARG A 515 17.14 13.16 14.82
CA ARG A 515 17.28 12.39 13.59
C ARG A 515 15.94 12.38 12.88
N ILE A 516 15.95 12.57 11.58
CA ILE A 516 14.76 12.63 10.74
C ILE A 516 14.83 11.46 9.76
N LEU A 517 13.93 10.51 9.90
CA LEU A 517 13.83 9.36 9.00
C LEU A 517 12.58 9.49 8.12
N PHE A 518 12.78 9.54 6.82
CA PHE A 518 11.69 9.54 5.84
C PHE A 518 11.23 8.11 5.58
N LEU A 519 10.06 7.74 6.08
CA LEU A 519 9.42 6.43 5.89
C LEU A 519 8.63 6.36 4.59
N GLY A 520 8.22 7.51 4.08
CA GLY A 520 7.52 7.64 2.82
C GLY A 520 7.54 9.06 2.31
N THR A 521 7.79 9.20 1.00
CA THR A 521 8.02 10.49 0.33
C THR A 521 7.21 10.63 -0.95
N GLY A 522 6.24 9.74 -1.19
CA GLY A 522 5.38 9.71 -2.36
C GLY A 522 3.97 10.19 -2.07
N SER A 523 3.32 10.73 -3.09
CA SER A 523 1.97 11.30 -3.09
C SER A 523 0.91 10.29 -3.52
N CYS A 524 -0.28 10.36 -2.95
CA CYS A 524 -1.51 9.65 -3.28
C CYS A 524 -1.47 8.12 -3.08
N ILE A 525 -0.62 7.41 -3.79
CA ILE A 525 -0.59 5.95 -3.85
C ILE A 525 0.86 5.49 -3.75
N PRO A 526 1.19 4.47 -2.93
CA PRO A 526 2.55 3.97 -2.86
C PRO A 526 2.97 3.33 -4.19
N ASN A 527 4.21 3.54 -4.57
CA ASN A 527 4.84 2.85 -5.69
C ASN A 527 6.01 1.98 -5.22
N LYS A 528 6.68 1.29 -6.14
CA LYS A 528 7.80 0.40 -5.83
C LYS A 528 8.98 1.09 -5.14
N THR A 529 9.18 2.39 -5.35
CA THR A 529 10.35 3.17 -4.87
C THR A 529 10.00 4.16 -3.77
N ARG A 530 8.75 4.65 -3.70
CA ARG A 530 8.29 5.61 -2.71
C ARG A 530 7.00 5.15 -2.06
N ASN A 531 6.98 5.13 -0.74
CA ASN A 531 5.79 4.92 0.08
C ASN A 531 4.99 6.22 0.20
N THR A 532 3.77 6.14 0.69
CA THR A 532 2.95 7.30 1.09
C THR A 532 3.57 8.01 2.30
N SER A 533 3.13 9.24 2.57
CA SER A 533 3.73 10.16 3.53
C SER A 533 3.90 9.56 4.92
N GLY A 534 5.10 9.66 5.45
CA GLY A 534 5.45 9.28 6.80
C GLY A 534 6.87 9.71 7.15
N ILE A 535 7.05 10.43 8.25
CA ILE A 535 8.34 10.94 8.71
C ILE A 535 8.48 10.64 10.19
N LEU A 536 9.52 9.94 10.59
CA LEU A 536 9.85 9.69 11.99
C LEU A 536 10.87 10.69 12.46
N LEU A 537 10.50 11.54 13.42
CA LEU A 537 11.37 12.47 14.11
C LEU A 537 11.80 11.85 15.43
N GLU A 538 13.04 11.40 15.52
CA GLU A 538 13.68 10.91 16.75
C GLU A 538 14.29 12.12 17.47
N ILE A 539 13.75 12.52 18.61
CA ILE A 539 14.20 13.70 19.36
C ILE A 539 15.02 13.35 20.60
N GLY A 540 15.13 12.08 20.91
CA GLY A 540 15.92 11.53 22.01
C GLY A 540 15.90 10.01 22.03
N ASN A 541 16.64 9.40 22.95
CA ASN A 541 16.77 7.94 23.03
C ASN A 541 15.43 7.18 23.17
N ASN A 542 14.44 7.80 23.81
CA ASN A 542 13.15 7.16 24.10
C ASN A 542 11.96 8.01 23.62
N GLN A 543 12.18 8.88 22.65
CA GLN A 543 11.17 9.86 22.27
C GLN A 543 11.13 10.10 20.77
N ASN A 544 10.07 9.65 20.15
CA ASN A 544 9.81 9.78 18.74
C ASN A 544 8.47 10.45 18.48
N ILE A 545 8.42 11.30 17.47
CA ILE A 545 7.20 11.88 16.90
C ILE A 545 7.08 11.36 15.48
N LEU A 546 5.92 10.78 15.16
CA LEU A 546 5.59 10.39 13.79
C LEU A 546 4.77 11.50 13.14
N ILE A 547 5.27 12.04 12.03
CA ILE A 547 4.63 13.11 11.25
C ILE A 547 4.05 12.49 9.99
N ASP A 548 2.74 12.49 9.86
CA ASP A 548 1.93 11.72 8.95
C ASP A 548 2.18 10.21 9.02
N CYS A 549 1.18 9.44 8.64
CA CYS A 549 1.18 7.99 8.78
C CYS A 549 0.34 7.36 7.67
N GLY A 550 0.85 7.41 6.46
CA GLY A 550 0.20 6.80 5.30
C GLY A 550 0.28 5.27 5.30
N GLU A 551 -0.39 4.64 4.32
CA GLU A 551 -0.39 3.18 4.17
C GLU A 551 1.04 2.62 4.10
N GLY A 552 1.33 1.57 4.87
CA GLY A 552 2.64 0.90 4.87
C GLY A 552 3.69 1.50 5.79
N THR A 553 3.40 2.57 6.54
CA THR A 553 4.35 3.21 7.45
C THR A 553 4.87 2.25 8.51
N TYR A 554 4.02 1.40 9.10
CA TYR A 554 4.43 0.33 10.01
C TYR A 554 5.45 -0.61 9.36
N GLY A 555 5.15 -1.08 8.14
CA GLY A 555 6.07 -1.94 7.38
C GLY A 555 7.41 -1.25 7.05
N GLN A 556 7.42 0.05 6.81
CA GLN A 556 8.64 0.82 6.56
C GLN A 556 9.52 0.92 7.81
N ILE A 557 8.95 1.10 9.01
CA ILE A 557 9.71 1.06 10.28
C ILE A 557 10.35 -0.32 10.47
N VAL A 558 9.58 -1.39 10.29
CA VAL A 558 10.11 -2.76 10.42
C VAL A 558 11.20 -3.04 9.40
N ARG A 559 11.03 -2.59 8.16
CA ARG A 559 12.02 -2.74 7.08
C ARG A 559 13.31 -2.00 7.39
N PHE A 560 13.21 -0.77 7.88
CA PHE A 560 14.39 0.05 8.16
C PHE A 560 15.20 -0.48 9.35
N TYR A 561 14.55 -0.77 10.48
CA TYR A 561 15.23 -1.15 11.72
C TYR A 561 15.42 -2.67 11.89
N GLY A 562 14.73 -3.49 11.08
CA GLY A 562 14.66 -4.94 11.27
C GLY A 562 13.65 -5.33 12.37
N ARG A 563 13.37 -6.62 12.48
CA ARG A 563 12.27 -7.17 13.29
C ARG A 563 12.37 -6.86 14.79
N SER A 564 13.56 -6.98 15.39
CA SER A 564 13.77 -6.77 16.82
C SER A 564 13.91 -5.31 17.20
N LYS A 565 14.73 -4.54 16.47
CA LYS A 565 14.94 -3.12 16.78
C LYS A 565 13.70 -2.27 16.52
N SER A 566 12.81 -2.69 15.61
CA SER A 566 11.56 -1.97 15.35
C SER A 566 10.65 -1.90 16.57
N ASP A 567 10.71 -2.88 17.49
CA ASP A 567 9.91 -2.82 18.73
C ASP A 567 10.33 -1.66 19.64
N GLU A 568 11.62 -1.44 19.79
CA GLU A 568 12.13 -0.29 20.58
C GLU A 568 11.67 1.04 19.97
N VAL A 569 11.75 1.17 18.64
CA VAL A 569 11.35 2.38 17.93
C VAL A 569 9.86 2.63 18.06
N LEU A 570 9.03 1.59 17.85
CA LEU A 570 7.58 1.67 17.98
C LEU A 570 7.15 2.01 19.41
N ALA A 571 7.75 1.36 20.42
CA ALA A 571 7.46 1.64 21.83
C ALA A 571 7.81 3.10 22.24
N ASN A 572 8.77 3.70 21.55
CA ASN A 572 9.21 5.07 21.79
C ASN A 572 8.41 6.14 21.01
N ILE A 573 7.40 5.76 20.19
CA ILE A 573 6.51 6.74 19.57
C ILE A 573 5.58 7.29 20.64
N ASN A 574 5.76 8.57 20.98
CA ASN A 574 4.99 9.27 22.01
C ASN A 574 3.93 10.20 21.43
N ALA A 575 4.09 10.59 20.16
CA ALA A 575 3.11 11.39 19.45
C ALA A 575 3.02 10.99 17.97
N ILE A 576 1.82 11.16 17.41
CA ILE A 576 1.54 11.04 15.98
C ILE A 576 0.85 12.35 15.57
N TYR A 577 1.38 13.03 14.56
CA TYR A 577 0.78 14.20 13.94
C TYR A 577 0.24 13.84 12.57
N VAL A 578 -1.00 14.19 12.29
CA VAL A 578 -1.65 14.03 10.97
C VAL A 578 -1.99 15.39 10.42
N SER A 579 -1.45 15.73 9.26
CA SER A 579 -1.63 17.03 8.62
C SER A 579 -3.07 17.25 8.13
N HIS A 580 -3.65 16.27 7.44
CA HIS A 580 -5.00 16.36 6.89
C HIS A 580 -5.61 14.97 6.62
N ILE A 581 -6.85 14.94 6.13
CA ILE A 581 -7.67 13.72 6.05
C ILE A 581 -7.44 12.85 4.80
N HIS A 582 -6.56 13.18 3.87
CA HIS A 582 -6.32 12.29 2.74
C HIS A 582 -5.68 10.98 3.17
N ALA A 583 -6.09 9.89 2.52
CA ALA A 583 -5.76 8.52 2.88
C ALA A 583 -4.24 8.26 3.00
N ASP A 584 -3.44 8.86 2.14
CA ASP A 584 -1.98 8.73 2.07
C ASP A 584 -1.23 9.43 3.23
N HIS A 585 -1.95 10.09 4.15
CA HIS A 585 -1.38 10.74 5.33
C HIS A 585 -1.79 10.11 6.66
N HIS A 586 -2.79 9.21 6.69
CA HIS A 586 -3.29 8.71 7.99
C HIS A 586 -3.74 7.24 8.02
N ILE A 587 -3.93 6.56 6.91
CA ILE A 587 -4.46 5.19 6.91
C ILE A 587 -3.59 4.23 7.73
N GLY A 588 -2.28 4.41 7.78
CA GLY A 588 -1.36 3.58 8.55
C GLY A 588 -1.46 3.71 10.08
N ILE A 589 -2.24 4.64 10.61
CA ILE A 589 -2.35 4.89 12.06
C ILE A 589 -2.71 3.61 12.83
N ILE A 590 -3.70 2.87 12.35
CA ILE A 590 -4.18 1.66 13.04
C ILE A 590 -3.05 0.62 13.12
N GLY A 591 -2.32 0.41 12.02
CA GLY A 591 -1.16 -0.47 12.00
C GLY A 591 -0.05 -0.05 12.96
N ILE A 592 0.21 1.25 13.10
CA ILE A 592 1.17 1.80 14.08
C ILE A 592 0.68 1.59 15.51
N LEU A 593 -0.58 1.89 15.82
CA LEU A 593 -1.14 1.70 17.16
C LEU A 593 -1.07 0.24 17.61
N GLN A 594 -1.47 -0.70 16.74
CA GLN A 594 -1.38 -2.13 17.01
C GLN A 594 0.07 -2.61 17.12
N GLY A 595 0.95 -2.17 16.21
CA GLY A 595 2.37 -2.50 16.24
C GLY A 595 3.05 -1.98 17.52
N ARG A 596 2.70 -0.77 17.97
CA ARG A 596 3.18 -0.21 19.23
C ARG A 596 2.68 -0.97 20.46
N LYS A 597 1.39 -1.32 20.49
CA LYS A 597 0.81 -2.16 21.55
C LYS A 597 1.56 -3.49 21.68
N ALA A 598 1.79 -4.16 20.55
CA ALA A 598 2.55 -5.41 20.51
C ALA A 598 4.01 -5.21 20.97
N ALA A 599 4.66 -4.12 20.56
CA ALA A 599 6.02 -3.79 20.95
C ALA A 599 6.17 -3.51 22.45
N LEU A 600 5.25 -2.73 23.03
CA LEU A 600 5.22 -2.48 24.49
C LEU A 600 5.05 -3.80 25.28
N LYS A 601 4.17 -4.69 24.82
CA LYS A 601 3.97 -6.02 25.40
C LYS A 601 5.24 -6.88 25.29
N SER A 602 5.89 -6.91 24.11
CA SER A 602 7.09 -7.72 23.89
C SER A 602 8.30 -7.25 24.72
N LEU A 603 8.39 -5.93 24.98
CA LEU A 603 9.44 -5.30 25.79
C LEU A 603 9.11 -5.22 27.28
N ASN A 604 7.98 -5.73 27.72
CA ASN A 604 7.46 -5.59 29.09
C ASN A 604 7.46 -4.14 29.59
N ARG A 605 7.13 -3.18 28.71
CA ARG A 605 7.02 -1.77 29.07
C ARG A 605 5.60 -1.39 29.45
N GLU A 606 5.47 -0.41 30.35
CA GLU A 606 4.17 0.15 30.74
C GLU A 606 3.44 0.72 29.52
N HIS A 607 2.15 0.40 29.40
CA HIS A 607 1.28 0.94 28.38
C HIS A 607 0.97 2.41 28.66
N LYS A 608 1.28 3.29 27.72
CA LYS A 608 0.93 4.71 27.74
C LYS A 608 0.33 5.09 26.38
N PRO A 609 -0.86 5.74 26.32
CA PRO A 609 -1.44 6.15 25.05
C PRO A 609 -0.56 7.19 24.37
N VAL A 610 -0.46 7.11 23.02
CA VAL A 610 0.22 8.14 22.23
C VAL A 610 -0.65 9.40 22.16
N LYS A 611 -0.04 10.58 22.02
CA LYS A 611 -0.75 11.81 21.71
C LYS A 611 -1.01 11.86 20.20
N LEU A 612 -2.28 11.81 19.80
CA LEU A 612 -2.67 11.86 18.41
C LEU A 612 -3.18 13.26 18.05
N PHE A 613 -2.34 14.04 17.37
CA PHE A 613 -2.69 15.32 16.79
C PHE A 613 -3.30 15.11 15.41
N ALA A 614 -4.56 15.44 15.22
CA ALA A 614 -5.21 15.19 13.95
C ALA A 614 -6.38 16.14 13.67
N PRO A 615 -6.78 16.30 12.38
CA PRO A 615 -8.00 17.01 12.01
C PRO A 615 -9.24 16.33 12.59
N VAL A 616 -10.23 17.13 13.02
CA VAL A 616 -11.45 16.63 13.65
C VAL A 616 -12.22 15.62 12.77
N GLN A 617 -12.05 15.67 11.47
CA GLN A 617 -12.70 14.75 10.52
C GLN A 617 -12.23 13.30 10.66
N LEU A 618 -11.05 13.05 11.27
CA LEU A 618 -10.50 11.71 11.46
C LEU A 618 -11.18 10.99 12.62
N TYR A 619 -11.63 11.72 13.64
CA TYR A 619 -12.19 11.14 14.86
C TYR A 619 -13.37 10.18 14.63
N PRO A 620 -14.38 10.48 13.75
CA PRO A 620 -15.49 9.57 13.49
C PRO A 620 -15.03 8.24 12.88
N TRP A 621 -13.98 8.21 12.08
CA TRP A 621 -13.40 6.98 11.53
C TRP A 621 -12.77 6.13 12.63
N LEU A 622 -11.93 6.73 13.48
CA LEU A 622 -11.28 6.01 14.58
C LEU A 622 -12.30 5.48 15.59
N THR A 623 -13.34 6.26 15.92
CA THR A 623 -14.44 5.83 16.79
C THR A 623 -15.23 4.69 16.18
N PHE A 624 -15.51 4.73 14.87
CA PHE A 624 -16.16 3.60 14.19
C PHE A 624 -15.30 2.35 14.28
N TYR A 625 -14.00 2.46 13.98
CA TYR A 625 -13.07 1.33 13.98
C TYR A 625 -12.99 0.70 15.38
N ASP A 626 -12.80 1.53 16.41
CA ASP A 626 -12.76 1.09 17.80
C ASP A 626 -14.03 0.35 18.22
N ARG A 627 -15.20 0.94 17.92
CA ARG A 627 -16.47 0.40 18.40
C ARG A 627 -16.85 -0.92 17.73
N TYR A 628 -16.56 -1.08 16.43
CA TYR A 628 -17.14 -2.16 15.62
C TYR A 628 -16.13 -3.18 15.09
N LEU A 629 -14.84 -2.90 15.08
CA LEU A 629 -13.84 -3.79 14.52
C LEU A 629 -12.82 -4.25 15.58
N GLU A 630 -11.91 -3.39 16.03
CA GLU A 630 -10.86 -3.74 16.99
C GLU A 630 -10.67 -2.62 18.03
N ASP A 631 -10.28 -2.98 19.29
CA ASP A 631 -10.08 -2.03 20.38
C ASP A 631 -8.80 -1.20 20.16
N ILE A 632 -8.95 0.08 19.92
CA ILE A 632 -7.86 1.03 19.73
C ILE A 632 -7.96 2.30 20.57
N GLN A 633 -9.12 2.55 21.23
CA GLN A 633 -9.36 3.80 21.98
C GLN A 633 -8.37 4.02 23.10
N SER A 634 -7.93 2.95 23.77
CA SER A 634 -6.94 3.02 24.85
C SER A 634 -5.52 3.35 24.36
N GLU A 635 -5.26 3.22 23.04
CA GLU A 635 -3.92 3.37 22.47
C GLU A 635 -3.55 4.83 22.19
N TYR A 636 -4.50 5.76 22.18
CA TYR A 636 -4.23 7.16 21.86
C TYR A 636 -5.06 8.16 22.70
N LYS A 637 -4.48 9.33 22.94
CA LYS A 637 -5.18 10.54 23.45
C LYS A 637 -5.31 11.53 22.29
N TYR A 638 -6.54 11.77 21.83
CA TYR A 638 -6.82 12.63 20.71
C TYR A 638 -6.71 14.12 21.09
N ILE A 639 -6.03 14.92 20.25
CA ILE A 639 -5.89 16.38 20.35
C ILE A 639 -6.14 16.93 18.94
N SER A 640 -7.09 17.86 18.81
CA SER A 640 -7.36 18.47 17.51
C SER A 640 -6.24 19.44 17.10
N ASN A 641 -5.80 19.38 15.83
CA ASN A 641 -4.82 20.34 15.32
C ASN A 641 -5.25 21.80 15.48
N SER A 642 -6.56 22.07 15.47
CA SER A 642 -7.10 23.41 15.68
C SER A 642 -6.89 23.94 17.10
N GLU A 643 -6.62 23.07 18.08
CA GLU A 643 -6.34 23.47 19.47
C GLU A 643 -4.94 24.11 19.62
N LEU A 644 -4.06 23.90 18.63
CA LEU A 644 -2.67 24.37 18.61
C LEU A 644 -2.38 25.45 17.58
N LEU A 645 -3.41 26.18 17.12
CA LEU A 645 -3.22 27.26 16.13
C LEU A 645 -2.31 28.35 16.70
N HIS A 646 -1.26 28.73 15.93
CA HIS A 646 -0.32 29.80 16.30
C HIS A 646 -0.98 31.17 16.50
N THR A 647 -2.16 31.37 15.93
CA THR A 647 -2.95 32.61 16.12
C THR A 647 -3.71 32.66 17.44
N GLY A 648 -3.71 31.57 18.20
CA GLY A 648 -4.36 31.46 19.50
C GLY A 648 -4.66 30.02 19.88
N HIS A 649 -3.93 29.47 20.85
CA HIS A 649 -4.17 28.14 21.37
C HIS A 649 -5.54 28.08 22.05
N GLN A 650 -6.25 26.95 21.84
CA GLN A 650 -7.51 26.68 22.54
C GLN A 650 -7.29 25.79 23.79
N LEU A 651 -6.11 25.16 23.91
CA LEU A 651 -5.69 24.51 25.13
C LEU A 651 -5.41 25.57 26.20
N ASP A 652 -5.87 25.33 27.42
CA ASP A 652 -5.43 26.13 28.55
C ASP A 652 -3.93 25.95 28.80
N ARG A 653 -3.32 26.91 29.48
CA ARG A 653 -1.87 26.96 29.66
C ARG A 653 -1.31 25.74 30.41
N GLU A 654 -2.01 25.22 31.38
CA GLU A 654 -1.56 24.08 32.20
C GLU A 654 -1.49 22.82 31.35
N ASN A 655 -2.56 22.51 30.59
CA ASN A 655 -2.60 21.37 29.66
C ASN A 655 -1.55 21.51 28.54
N TYR A 656 -1.30 22.74 28.06
CA TYR A 656 -0.28 22.97 27.05
C TYR A 656 1.13 22.76 27.61
N ASP A 657 1.46 23.30 28.80
CA ASP A 657 2.75 23.15 29.44
C ASP A 657 3.02 21.67 29.79
N GLU A 658 2.01 20.92 30.25
CA GLU A 658 2.10 19.47 30.44
C GLU A 658 2.39 18.75 29.11
N LEU A 659 1.70 19.14 28.04
CA LEU A 659 1.86 18.57 26.72
C LEU A 659 3.30 18.70 26.21
N ILE A 660 3.83 19.94 26.14
CA ILE A 660 5.18 20.20 25.63
C ILE A 660 6.26 19.52 26.49
N LYS A 661 6.12 19.57 27.81
CA LYS A 661 7.01 18.87 28.73
C LYS A 661 7.02 17.37 28.50
N SER A 662 5.84 16.76 28.31
CA SER A 662 5.72 15.31 28.06
C SER A 662 6.32 14.87 26.74
N LEU A 663 6.51 15.79 25.79
CA LEU A 663 7.09 15.56 24.47
C LEU A 663 8.53 16.07 24.34
N ASN A 664 9.12 16.62 25.40
CA ASN A 664 10.44 17.28 25.38
C ASN A 664 10.55 18.33 24.26
N LEU A 665 9.54 19.19 24.17
CA LEU A 665 9.49 20.28 23.21
C LEU A 665 9.53 21.62 23.97
N GLN A 666 10.06 22.67 23.34
CA GLN A 666 9.86 24.05 23.78
C GLN A 666 8.51 24.59 23.28
N ASP A 667 8.11 24.19 22.06
CA ASP A 667 6.90 24.71 21.46
C ASP A 667 6.34 23.75 20.36
N ILE A 668 5.02 23.78 20.15
CA ILE A 668 4.31 23.12 19.04
C ILE A 668 3.16 24.00 18.58
N ASN A 669 3.18 24.38 17.33
CA ASN A 669 2.15 25.22 16.74
C ASN A 669 1.68 24.68 15.40
N THR A 670 0.43 24.94 15.07
CA THR A 670 -0.16 24.61 13.76
C THR A 670 -0.68 25.86 13.05
N CYS A 671 -0.85 25.78 11.74
CA CYS A 671 -1.60 26.75 10.94
C CYS A 671 -2.48 26.03 9.92
N LEU A 672 -3.57 26.68 9.50
CA LEU A 672 -4.35 26.22 8.36
C LEU A 672 -3.55 26.44 7.06
N VAL A 673 -3.55 25.45 6.19
CA VAL A 673 -2.91 25.52 4.87
C VAL A 673 -3.93 25.36 3.74
N ARG A 674 -3.53 25.71 2.52
CA ARG A 674 -4.43 25.77 1.36
C ARG A 674 -4.47 24.42 0.62
N HIS A 675 -5.32 23.51 1.12
CA HIS A 675 -5.52 22.21 0.48
C HIS A 675 -6.97 21.74 0.63
N CYS A 676 -7.25 20.76 1.46
CA CYS A 676 -8.61 20.37 1.79
C CYS A 676 -9.09 21.06 3.09
N PRO A 677 -10.38 21.04 3.42
CA PRO A 677 -10.88 21.61 4.68
C PRO A 677 -10.16 20.98 5.89
N ASN A 678 -9.70 21.83 6.82
CA ASN A 678 -8.91 21.44 7.98
C ASN A 678 -7.60 20.68 7.62
N ALA A 679 -6.89 21.19 6.63
CA ALA A 679 -5.49 20.82 6.38
C ALA A 679 -4.58 21.77 7.18
N PHE A 680 -3.57 21.22 7.83
CA PHE A 680 -2.69 21.94 8.74
C PHE A 680 -1.22 21.69 8.43
N GLY A 681 -0.42 22.76 8.47
CA GLY A 681 1.02 22.71 8.66
C GLY A 681 1.35 22.73 10.15
N VAL A 682 2.57 22.31 10.53
CA VAL A 682 3.02 22.26 11.93
C VAL A 682 4.46 22.73 12.07
N SER A 683 4.76 23.39 13.18
CA SER A 683 6.11 23.74 13.61
C SER A 683 6.38 23.13 14.98
N PHE A 684 7.51 22.45 15.12
CA PHE A 684 8.06 21.93 16.36
C PHE A 684 9.33 22.69 16.73
N VAL A 685 9.42 23.17 17.95
CA VAL A 685 10.65 23.69 18.52
C VAL A 685 11.14 22.70 19.57
N LEU A 686 12.28 22.08 19.30
CA LEU A 686 12.86 21.07 20.19
C LEU A 686 13.57 21.71 21.40
N ASP A 687 13.89 20.94 22.42
CA ASP A 687 14.56 21.42 23.64
C ASP A 687 15.90 22.11 23.37
N ASN A 688 16.62 21.74 22.31
CA ASN A 688 17.86 22.37 21.89
C ASN A 688 17.65 23.64 21.03
N GLY A 689 16.40 24.09 20.86
CA GLY A 689 16.02 25.26 20.06
C GLY A 689 15.92 24.99 18.55
N PHE A 690 16.17 23.75 18.07
CA PHE A 690 16.02 23.42 16.66
C PHE A 690 14.54 23.49 16.25
N LYS A 691 14.26 24.32 15.24
CA LYS A 691 12.91 24.56 14.72
C LYS A 691 12.70 23.80 13.41
N LEU A 692 11.80 22.82 13.42
CA LEU A 692 11.36 22.05 12.26
C LEU A 692 9.93 22.45 11.87
N THR A 693 9.72 22.83 10.62
CA THR A 693 8.39 23.09 10.08
C THR A 693 8.06 22.09 8.97
N TYR A 694 6.83 21.53 9.01
CA TYR A 694 6.28 20.61 8.01
C TYR A 694 5.03 21.21 7.38
N SER A 695 4.99 21.24 6.05
CA SER A 695 3.90 21.87 5.29
C SER A 695 2.58 21.11 5.32
N GLY A 696 2.60 19.76 5.46
CA GLY A 696 1.51 18.95 4.93
C GLY A 696 1.38 19.17 3.43
N ASP A 697 0.21 18.87 2.86
CA ASP A 697 -0.11 19.20 1.47
C ASP A 697 -0.70 20.60 1.39
N THR A 698 -0.19 21.41 0.46
CA THR A 698 -0.62 22.82 0.34
C THR A 698 -0.20 23.49 -0.95
N MET A 699 -1.02 24.39 -1.45
CA MET A 699 -0.53 25.48 -2.30
C MET A 699 0.32 26.46 -1.48
N PRO A 700 1.16 27.28 -2.11
CA PRO A 700 1.88 28.34 -1.40
C PRO A 700 0.93 29.17 -0.50
N CYS A 701 1.29 29.32 0.77
CA CYS A 701 0.41 29.83 1.80
C CYS A 701 1.18 30.72 2.76
N GLU A 702 0.65 31.90 3.05
CA GLU A 702 1.28 32.90 3.90
C GLU A 702 1.32 32.47 5.36
N GLU A 703 0.26 31.83 5.82
CA GLU A 703 0.13 31.33 7.19
C GLU A 703 1.24 30.35 7.54
N LEU A 704 1.64 29.52 6.56
CA LEU A 704 2.77 28.60 6.72
C LEU A 704 4.13 29.35 6.77
N VAL A 705 4.28 30.40 5.95
CA VAL A 705 5.51 31.24 5.98
C VAL A 705 5.66 31.93 7.32
N LEU A 706 4.57 32.43 7.89
CA LEU A 706 4.58 33.08 9.23
C LEU A 706 4.87 32.06 10.34
N LEU A 707 4.20 30.90 10.34
CA LEU A 707 4.41 29.82 11.31
C LEU A 707 5.87 29.39 11.33
N GLY A 708 6.43 29.14 10.16
CA GLY A 708 7.76 28.59 9.98
C GLY A 708 8.88 29.65 9.90
N SER A 709 8.59 30.93 10.18
CA SER A 709 9.61 31.96 10.09
C SER A 709 10.91 31.57 10.82
N GLU A 710 12.03 31.71 10.11
CA GLU A 710 13.40 31.38 10.58
C GLU A 710 13.57 29.92 11.04
N SER A 711 12.84 28.96 10.44
CA SER A 711 13.02 27.54 10.72
C SER A 711 14.44 27.08 10.35
N ASP A 712 15.01 26.20 11.20
CA ASP A 712 16.27 25.52 10.85
C ASP A 712 16.05 24.55 9.68
N LEU A 713 14.89 23.89 9.64
CA LEU A 713 14.50 22.98 8.58
C LEU A 713 13.03 23.15 8.21
N LEU A 714 12.78 23.40 6.93
CA LEU A 714 11.46 23.25 6.31
C LEU A 714 11.40 21.94 5.54
N ILE A 715 10.44 21.07 5.88
CA ILE A 715 10.05 19.92 5.05
C ILE A 715 8.77 20.31 4.31
N HIS A 716 8.82 20.40 2.98
CA HIS A 716 7.73 20.90 2.16
C HIS A 716 7.34 19.92 1.05
N GLU A 717 6.03 19.78 0.79
CA GLU A 717 5.55 19.06 -0.37
C GLU A 717 6.04 19.70 -1.68
N ALA A 718 6.33 18.86 -2.67
CA ALA A 718 6.68 19.25 -4.03
C ALA A 718 6.04 18.27 -5.03
N THR A 719 4.71 18.19 -4.94
CA THR A 719 3.92 17.15 -5.62
C THR A 719 3.99 17.26 -7.13
N MET A 720 4.12 18.47 -7.67
CA MET A 720 4.09 18.72 -9.11
C MET A 720 5.38 19.35 -9.63
N GLU A 721 5.74 19.01 -10.88
CA GLU A 721 6.78 19.70 -11.62
C GLU A 721 6.31 21.09 -12.06
N ASP A 722 7.24 22.00 -12.31
CA ASP A 722 6.93 23.39 -12.65
C ASP A 722 6.11 23.54 -13.94
N ASP A 723 6.29 22.66 -14.92
CA ASP A 723 5.48 22.61 -16.15
C ASP A 723 4.02 22.15 -15.91
N LEU A 724 3.68 21.75 -14.69
CA LEU A 724 2.35 21.35 -14.26
C LEU A 724 1.71 22.35 -13.28
N GLU A 725 2.16 23.60 -13.25
CA GLU A 725 1.66 24.65 -12.33
C GLU A 725 0.12 24.76 -12.32
N HIS A 726 -0.50 24.72 -13.50
CA HIS A 726 -1.96 24.76 -13.59
C HIS A 726 -2.61 23.55 -12.91
N GLU A 727 -2.04 22.36 -13.07
CA GLU A 727 -2.53 21.12 -12.44
C GLU A 727 -2.28 21.17 -10.92
N ALA A 728 -1.16 21.74 -10.48
CA ALA A 728 -0.85 22.00 -9.07
C ALA A 728 -1.92 22.87 -8.42
N LYS A 729 -2.24 24.00 -9.02
CA LYS A 729 -3.29 24.91 -8.54
C LYS A 729 -4.68 24.26 -8.49
N MET A 730 -5.04 23.49 -9.52
CA MET A 730 -6.33 22.78 -9.57
C MET A 730 -6.47 21.69 -8.50
N LYS A 731 -5.36 21.11 -8.05
CA LYS A 731 -5.33 20.08 -7.01
C LYS A 731 -4.92 20.60 -5.64
N MET A 732 -4.68 21.91 -5.56
CA MET A 732 -4.23 22.58 -4.33
C MET A 732 -2.92 22.01 -3.77
N HIS A 733 -1.93 21.81 -4.64
CA HIS A 733 -0.56 21.41 -4.32
C HIS A 733 0.45 22.46 -4.79
N SER A 734 1.69 22.31 -4.34
CA SER A 734 2.82 23.12 -4.77
C SER A 734 3.63 22.47 -5.87
N THR A 735 4.22 23.30 -6.73
CA THR A 735 5.31 22.88 -7.61
C THR A 735 6.64 22.89 -6.85
N THR A 736 7.67 22.30 -7.48
CA THR A 736 9.03 22.27 -6.92
C THR A 736 9.55 23.70 -6.66
N THR A 737 9.41 24.61 -7.62
CA THR A 737 9.81 26.01 -7.47
C THR A 737 8.98 26.74 -6.42
N GLU A 738 7.67 26.55 -6.40
CA GLU A 738 6.79 27.16 -5.40
C GLU A 738 7.18 26.75 -3.97
N ALA A 739 7.47 25.45 -3.73
CA ALA A 739 7.94 24.93 -2.45
C ALA A 739 9.27 25.59 -1.99
N ILE A 740 10.23 25.71 -2.91
CA ILE A 740 11.51 26.37 -2.64
C ILE A 740 11.29 27.86 -2.31
N MET A 741 10.41 28.54 -3.03
CA MET A 741 10.11 29.95 -2.79
C MET A 741 9.42 30.19 -1.44
N VAL A 742 8.56 29.27 -0.99
CA VAL A 742 7.99 29.31 0.37
C VAL A 742 9.13 29.25 1.40
N GLY A 743 10.07 28.32 1.26
CA GLY A 743 11.22 28.22 2.16
C GLY A 743 12.12 29.46 2.16
N LYS A 744 12.38 30.07 1.01
CA LYS A 744 13.12 31.34 0.91
C LYS A 744 12.40 32.49 1.63
N ARG A 745 11.07 32.61 1.45
CA ARG A 745 10.26 33.63 2.12
C ARG A 745 10.21 33.42 3.63
N MET A 746 10.16 32.16 4.07
CA MET A 746 10.23 31.74 5.47
C MET A 746 11.60 32.04 6.09
N LYS A 747 12.63 32.25 5.30
CA LYS A 747 14.06 32.30 5.70
C LYS A 747 14.52 31.00 6.35
N ALA A 748 14.00 29.87 5.88
CA ALA A 748 14.43 28.57 6.36
C ALA A 748 15.91 28.34 6.04
N LYS A 749 16.70 27.83 7.00
CA LYS A 749 18.11 27.53 6.78
C LYS A 749 18.28 26.41 5.77
N TYR A 750 17.47 25.35 5.88
CA TYR A 750 17.45 24.22 4.97
C TYR A 750 16.02 23.89 4.54
N ILE A 751 15.88 23.42 3.31
CA ILE A 751 14.60 23.02 2.70
C ILE A 751 14.74 21.58 2.21
N LEU A 752 13.89 20.69 2.68
CA LEU A 752 13.77 19.32 2.16
C LEU A 752 12.45 19.14 1.45
N LEU A 753 12.54 18.80 0.17
CA LEU A 753 11.38 18.53 -0.67
C LEU A 753 10.94 17.08 -0.53
N THR A 754 9.64 16.86 -0.37
CA THR A 754 9.00 15.55 -0.21
C THR A 754 7.68 15.45 -0.97
N HIS A 755 6.92 14.37 -0.79
CA HIS A 755 5.57 14.17 -1.34
C HIS A 755 5.50 14.20 -2.86
N PHE A 756 6.43 13.50 -3.52
CA PHE A 756 6.56 13.51 -4.97
C PHE A 756 5.49 12.66 -5.67
N SER A 757 4.91 13.20 -6.75
CA SER A 757 4.00 12.44 -7.60
C SER A 757 4.68 11.20 -8.19
N GLN A 758 3.92 10.14 -8.39
CA GLN A 758 4.40 8.91 -9.04
C GLN A 758 4.96 9.13 -10.46
N ARG A 759 4.64 10.26 -11.09
CA ARG A 759 5.14 10.62 -12.41
C ARG A 759 6.66 10.78 -12.44
N TYR A 760 7.26 11.15 -11.30
CA TYR A 760 8.72 11.32 -11.09
C TYR A 760 9.15 10.62 -9.79
N SER A 761 8.99 9.32 -9.82
CA SER A 761 9.22 8.46 -8.66
C SER A 761 10.66 8.39 -8.17
N LYS A 762 11.64 8.83 -8.96
CA LYS A 762 13.06 8.80 -8.57
C LYS A 762 13.58 10.19 -8.21
N LEU A 763 13.55 11.15 -9.14
CA LEU A 763 14.03 12.51 -8.96
C LEU A 763 13.07 13.51 -9.59
N PRO A 764 12.89 14.73 -9.02
CA PRO A 764 12.30 15.86 -9.73
C PRO A 764 13.27 16.41 -10.79
N ILE A 765 12.77 17.26 -11.68
CA ILE A 765 13.60 18.01 -12.61
C ILE A 765 14.28 19.16 -11.85
N PHE A 766 15.61 19.18 -11.88
CA PHE A 766 16.38 20.26 -11.27
C PHE A 766 16.32 21.52 -12.12
N ASN A 767 16.10 22.65 -11.50
CA ASN A 767 16.13 23.98 -12.10
C ASN A 767 17.09 24.90 -11.35
N GLU A 768 17.20 26.17 -11.78
CA GLU A 768 18.06 27.18 -11.17
C GLU A 768 17.70 27.54 -9.71
N ASN A 769 16.52 27.15 -9.24
CA ASN A 769 16.06 27.43 -7.87
C ASN A 769 16.63 26.46 -6.84
N PHE A 770 17.19 25.31 -7.29
CA PHE A 770 17.88 24.38 -6.41
C PHE A 770 19.22 24.99 -5.92
N ALA A 771 19.13 25.78 -4.86
CA ALA A 771 20.25 26.42 -4.20
C ALA A 771 21.02 25.48 -3.25
N GLU A 772 22.09 25.97 -2.64
CA GLU A 772 22.97 25.23 -1.72
C GLU A 772 22.31 24.78 -0.41
N ASN A 773 21.04 25.13 -0.18
CA ASN A 773 20.28 24.72 1.01
C ASN A 773 19.04 23.87 0.70
N VAL A 774 18.89 23.38 -0.54
CA VAL A 774 17.74 22.57 -0.97
C VAL A 774 18.16 21.13 -1.18
N GLY A 775 17.53 20.21 -0.43
CA GLY A 775 17.68 18.77 -0.57
C GLY A 775 16.40 18.09 -1.01
N ILE A 776 16.54 16.85 -1.45
CA ILE A 776 15.44 15.95 -1.87
C ILE A 776 15.34 14.80 -0.90
N ALA A 777 14.14 14.54 -0.38
CA ALA A 777 13.89 13.39 0.47
C ALA A 777 13.69 12.11 -0.34
N PHE A 778 14.21 11.00 0.18
CA PHE A 778 14.02 9.64 -0.32
C PHE A 778 13.46 8.77 0.80
N ASP A 779 12.72 7.75 0.43
CA ASP A 779 12.34 6.71 1.39
C ASP A 779 13.60 6.10 2.02
N ASN A 780 13.54 5.83 3.33
CA ASN A 780 14.63 5.30 4.15
C ASN A 780 15.89 6.19 4.22
N MET A 781 15.73 7.48 3.93
CA MET A 781 16.76 8.50 4.17
C MET A 781 16.70 8.92 5.62
N LYS A 782 17.85 8.85 6.32
CA LYS A 782 17.99 9.24 7.74
C LYS A 782 18.99 10.39 7.86
N VAL A 783 18.53 11.53 8.36
CA VAL A 783 19.28 12.80 8.38
C VAL A 783 19.41 13.31 9.81
N ARG A 784 20.61 13.71 10.22
CA ARG A 784 20.88 14.49 11.43
C ARG A 784 20.98 15.98 11.06
N ILE A 785 20.98 16.85 12.03
CA ILE A 785 21.18 18.29 11.80
C ILE A 785 22.48 18.55 11.02
N ASP A 786 23.55 17.87 11.42
CA ASP A 786 24.89 18.02 10.84
C ASP A 786 24.99 17.51 9.40
N ASP A 787 24.03 16.68 8.96
CA ASP A 787 23.98 16.14 7.61
C ASP A 787 23.26 17.09 6.63
N LEU A 788 22.46 18.05 7.11
CA LEU A 788 21.69 18.98 6.28
C LEU A 788 22.53 19.77 5.27
N PRO A 789 23.71 20.30 5.63
CA PRO A 789 24.59 20.99 4.68
C PRO A 789 25.11 20.10 3.56
N LEU A 790 25.12 18.77 3.73
CA LEU A 790 25.67 17.83 2.76
C LEU A 790 24.69 17.53 1.63
N LEU A 791 23.38 17.61 1.91
CA LEU A 791 22.31 17.12 1.02
C LEU A 791 22.31 17.78 -0.37
N PRO A 792 22.51 19.10 -0.54
CA PRO A 792 22.56 19.72 -1.85
C PRO A 792 23.71 19.20 -2.72
N HIS A 793 24.81 18.73 -2.13
CA HIS A 793 25.97 18.20 -2.86
C HIS A 793 25.66 16.85 -3.52
N PHE A 794 24.60 16.15 -3.12
CA PHE A 794 24.21 14.89 -3.72
C PHE A 794 23.51 15.06 -5.08
N ASN A 795 22.91 16.23 -5.36
CA ASN A 795 22.12 16.46 -6.57
C ASN A 795 22.85 16.10 -7.89
N PRO A 796 24.14 16.45 -8.11
CA PRO A 796 24.83 16.07 -9.34
C PRO A 796 24.99 14.56 -9.51
N VAL A 797 25.42 13.86 -8.45
CA VAL A 797 25.60 12.40 -8.52
C VAL A 797 24.27 11.66 -8.66
N LEU A 798 23.22 12.13 -7.99
CA LEU A 798 21.88 11.56 -8.13
C LEU A 798 21.34 11.75 -9.57
N LYS A 799 21.54 12.91 -10.17
CA LYS A 799 21.17 13.18 -11.57
C LYS A 799 21.87 12.22 -12.53
N THR A 800 23.18 12.01 -12.37
CA THR A 800 23.97 11.09 -13.19
C THR A 800 23.54 9.63 -12.95
N MET A 801 23.34 9.22 -11.70
CA MET A 801 22.91 7.86 -11.31
C MET A 801 21.54 7.49 -11.90
N PHE A 802 20.63 8.45 -12.00
CA PHE A 802 19.27 8.24 -12.51
C PHE A 802 19.05 8.90 -13.89
N VAL A 803 20.12 9.01 -14.70
CA VAL A 803 20.12 9.74 -15.97
C VAL A 803 19.01 9.28 -16.93
N GLU A 804 18.79 7.97 -17.09
CA GLU A 804 17.73 7.45 -17.97
C GLU A 804 16.33 7.93 -17.53
N HIS A 805 16.08 7.96 -16.23
CA HIS A 805 14.82 8.45 -15.69
C HIS A 805 14.70 9.96 -15.89
N TYR A 806 15.78 10.68 -15.68
CA TYR A 806 15.83 12.12 -15.80
C TYR A 806 15.57 12.56 -17.26
N ASP A 807 16.26 11.94 -18.22
CA ASP A 807 16.06 12.19 -19.66
C ASP A 807 14.61 11.86 -20.10
N GLU A 808 14.04 10.77 -19.56
CA GLU A 808 12.65 10.42 -19.86
C GLU A 808 11.67 11.49 -19.36
N MET A 809 11.93 12.07 -18.19
CA MET A 809 11.10 13.12 -17.62
C MET A 809 11.23 14.42 -18.39
N GLU A 810 12.44 14.84 -18.74
CA GLU A 810 12.66 16.02 -19.60
C GLU A 810 11.91 15.86 -20.93
N LEU A 811 12.01 14.68 -21.54
CA LEU A 811 11.30 14.39 -22.79
C LEU A 811 9.76 14.47 -22.62
N LYS A 812 9.24 14.01 -21.47
CA LYS A 812 7.80 14.12 -21.16
C LYS A 812 7.39 15.57 -20.96
N ALA A 813 8.22 16.38 -20.28
CA ALA A 813 7.97 17.81 -20.08
C ALA A 813 7.92 18.56 -21.43
N VAL A 814 8.91 18.34 -22.29
CA VAL A 814 8.94 18.90 -23.66
C VAL A 814 7.69 18.50 -24.47
N LYS A 815 7.29 17.23 -24.41
CA LYS A 815 6.06 16.77 -25.09
C LYS A 815 4.78 17.41 -24.56
N ARG A 816 4.72 17.69 -23.26
CA ARG A 816 3.57 18.40 -22.64
C ARG A 816 3.54 19.84 -23.12
N HIS A 817 4.66 20.53 -23.09
CA HIS A 817 4.78 21.93 -23.56
C HIS A 817 4.32 22.08 -25.02
N LEU A 818 4.84 21.25 -25.93
CA LEU A 818 4.45 21.26 -27.35
C LEU A 818 2.94 20.98 -27.56
N ARG A 819 2.34 20.14 -26.74
CA ARG A 819 0.88 19.89 -26.80
C ARG A 819 0.09 21.11 -26.33
N GLN A 820 0.58 21.79 -25.32
CA GLN A 820 -0.04 22.97 -24.74
C GLN A 820 0.04 24.17 -25.69
N GLU A 821 1.19 24.38 -26.35
CA GLU A 821 1.36 25.37 -27.41
C GLU A 821 0.37 25.13 -28.56
N LYS A 822 0.31 23.90 -29.08
CA LYS A 822 -0.61 23.52 -30.15
C LYS A 822 -2.09 23.69 -29.76
N GLN A 823 -2.44 23.48 -28.51
CA GLN A 823 -3.79 23.69 -27.99
C GLN A 823 -4.12 25.17 -27.87
N ASN A 824 -3.16 26.00 -27.46
CA ASN A 824 -3.31 27.44 -27.39
C ASN A 824 -3.45 28.06 -28.79
N GLU A 825 -2.65 27.62 -29.76
CA GLU A 825 -2.78 28.05 -31.17
C GLU A 825 -4.19 27.73 -31.72
N LEU A 826 -4.70 26.52 -31.49
CA LEU A 826 -6.05 26.12 -31.90
C LEU A 826 -7.16 26.94 -31.21
N LEU A 827 -6.95 27.36 -29.96
CA LEU A 827 -7.89 28.24 -29.24
C LEU A 827 -7.87 29.66 -29.74
N ASP A 828 -6.68 30.17 -30.07
CA ASP A 828 -6.51 31.52 -30.64
C ASP A 828 -7.09 31.60 -32.05
N ASP A 829 -6.92 30.56 -32.87
CA ASP A 829 -7.56 30.50 -34.18
C ASP A 829 -9.08 30.43 -34.08
N LYS A 830 -9.62 29.67 -33.13
CA LYS A 830 -11.08 29.66 -32.85
C LYS A 830 -11.59 31.02 -32.34
N ARG A 831 -10.79 31.75 -31.56
CA ARG A 831 -11.14 33.12 -31.09
C ARG A 831 -11.10 34.14 -32.25
N LYS A 832 -10.13 34.02 -33.16
CA LYS A 832 -10.05 34.84 -34.39
C LYS A 832 -11.26 34.62 -35.29
N ILE A 833 -11.64 33.36 -35.55
CA ILE A 833 -12.82 33.01 -36.34
C ILE A 833 -14.12 33.56 -35.73
N ARG A 834 -14.27 33.48 -34.37
CA ARG A 834 -15.43 34.07 -33.69
C ARG A 834 -15.49 35.60 -33.68
N LYS A 835 -14.37 36.28 -33.90
CA LYS A 835 -14.34 37.75 -33.99
C LYS A 835 -14.58 38.23 -35.44
N THR A 836 -14.49 37.33 -36.41
CA THR A 836 -14.75 37.63 -37.83
C THR A 836 -16.14 37.20 -38.30
N GLN A 837 -16.87 36.47 -37.48
CA GLN A 837 -18.32 36.24 -37.59
C GLN A 837 -19.10 37.22 -36.69
#